data_0f059076002a61545aadf973b1ebc143
#
_entry.id   0f059076002a61545aadf973b1ebc143
#
_cell.length_a   1.000
_cell.length_b   1.000
_cell.length_c   1.000
_cell.angle_alpha   90.00
_cell.angle_beta   90.00
_cell.angle_gamma   90.00
#
_symmetry.space_group_name_H-M   'P 1'
#
loop_
_entity.id
_entity.type
_entity.pdbx_description
1 polymer ?
#
loop_
_entity_poly.entity_id
_entity_poly.type
_entity_poly.pdbx_seq_one_letter_code
_entity_poly.pdbx_strand_id
1 'polypeptide(L)'
;MMIKYRVHDVAKDLDVPNKEVLDILGKYVKEPKKHMTALEENELDIVFDRFTQDHAAQNFDAYFATRNAAKTEEKPAEKAAEKPSEKTAKNTQEPKKQNVNNNNNRNKNNDRRNNNGNNRNQNAQQNKPQRPAQNNQPSNNTPAQESASEAPRRRVVDTRTVNVNIDKYNEKYDRLAYDKVKNDTVAAKQKINQKSQRRGKPRSAKRETEAERLNRIAAERKAKAITITVPDEITVGEFALRLKATSAEVIKKLMANGVFATINDTIDFDTAVLIADEFHAKVEKEVVVTIEDRIIDDSEDDDANLVPRAPVVVVMGHVDHGKTSILDAIRHANVTAGEAGGITQHIGAYRVNIDGKDITFLDTPGHAAFTTMRARGAMVTDIAVLVVAADDGIMPQTVEAINHAKAAGVSIIVAINKMDKPAANPDLVKQQLTEYELVPEEWGGDVPCIPVSAHTKMGIDDLLEMILLVAEMKELKANPDRAAKGTVIEARLDKGRGPVATVLVQNGTLHTGDIVVAGTTVGRIRAMMNERGERVKSAGPSVPVEVTGLNEVPVGGDTFNAVSDERLARELVEQRLTEQKEEMFNSQTKVTLDNLFEQMKEGEMKELKVIVKADVQGSVEAVRQSLEKLSNDEVRVHVIHGAVGAISESDVMLANASNAIIVGFNVRPDPVAEENAKRDGVDMRLYRIIYDCIEEIESAMKGMLAPKYREVFLGKAECREVYKITNVGMVIGGHVTSGKIVRGAQVRLVRDGIIVADDKIASLRRFKDDVKEVQDGYDCGITLERFIDIKLGDILEAYEMEEYRD
;
A
#
# COMPACT_ATOMS: atom_id res chain seq x y z
N MET A 1 2.28 -9.99 34.73
CA MET A 1 1.62 -9.50 35.97
C MET A 1 0.13 -9.44 35.68
N MET A 2 -0.69 -10.26 36.32
CA MET A 2 -2.15 -10.17 36.20
C MET A 2 -2.64 -8.85 36.79
N ILE A 3 -3.31 -8.05 36.02
CA ILE A 3 -3.95 -6.81 36.47
C ILE A 3 -5.10 -7.22 37.40
N LYS A 4 -4.98 -6.96 38.70
CA LYS A 4 -6.06 -7.26 39.67
C LYS A 4 -7.04 -6.08 39.65
N TYR A 5 -8.20 -6.27 39.04
CA TYR A 5 -9.30 -5.30 39.05
C TYR A 5 -9.87 -5.14 40.48
N ARG A 6 -10.11 -3.89 40.88
CA ARG A 6 -10.72 -3.57 42.16
C ARG A 6 -12.22 -3.31 41.97
N VAL A 7 -13.01 -3.48 43.03
CA VAL A 7 -14.46 -3.21 42.98
C VAL A 7 -14.80 -1.81 42.39
N HIS A 8 -13.97 -0.80 42.70
CA HIS A 8 -14.16 0.56 42.16
C HIS A 8 -13.90 0.64 40.66
N ASP A 9 -12.91 -0.08 40.17
CA ASP A 9 -12.54 -0.07 38.75
C ASP A 9 -13.66 -0.74 37.94
N VAL A 10 -14.16 -1.87 38.38
CA VAL A 10 -15.28 -2.59 37.76
C VAL A 10 -16.57 -1.75 37.78
N ALA A 11 -16.87 -1.07 38.90
CA ALA A 11 -18.04 -0.22 39.01
C ALA A 11 -17.97 0.99 38.06
N LYS A 12 -16.75 1.54 37.86
CA LYS A 12 -16.51 2.62 36.90
C LYS A 12 -16.63 2.18 35.45
N ASP A 13 -16.15 1.00 35.12
CA ASP A 13 -16.20 0.44 33.75
C ASP A 13 -17.63 0.05 33.36
N LEU A 14 -18.45 -0.35 34.34
CA LEU A 14 -19.88 -0.68 34.15
C LEU A 14 -20.80 0.56 34.28
N ASP A 15 -20.28 1.73 34.61
CA ASP A 15 -21.02 2.99 34.90
C ASP A 15 -22.10 2.81 35.97
N VAL A 16 -21.77 2.07 37.04
CA VAL A 16 -22.69 1.78 38.15
C VAL A 16 -22.12 2.19 39.49
N PRO A 17 -22.96 2.49 40.49
CA PRO A 17 -22.45 2.82 41.83
C PRO A 17 -21.78 1.62 42.49
N ASN A 18 -20.63 1.86 43.16
CA ASN A 18 -19.84 0.84 43.87
C ASN A 18 -20.69 -0.05 44.85
N LYS A 19 -21.81 0.49 45.34
CA LYS A 19 -22.72 -0.19 46.25
C LYS A 19 -23.42 -1.37 45.57
N GLU A 20 -23.75 -1.24 44.29
CA GLU A 20 -24.46 -2.25 43.53
C GLU A 20 -23.57 -3.46 43.24
N VAL A 21 -22.31 -3.24 42.90
CA VAL A 21 -21.30 -4.30 42.76
C VAL A 21 -21.04 -4.98 44.10
N LEU A 22 -20.98 -4.25 45.20
CA LEU A 22 -20.81 -4.81 46.56
C LEU A 22 -22.04 -5.61 46.98
N ASP A 23 -23.24 -5.20 46.64
CA ASP A 23 -24.49 -5.93 46.97
C ASP A 23 -24.61 -7.25 46.17
N ILE A 24 -24.08 -7.30 44.96
CA ILE A 24 -24.00 -8.52 44.17
C ILE A 24 -22.95 -9.47 44.82
N LEU A 25 -21.73 -8.97 45.07
CA LEU A 25 -20.68 -9.76 45.70
C LEU A 25 -21.09 -10.28 47.08
N GLY A 26 -21.80 -9.47 47.89
CA GLY A 26 -22.29 -9.86 49.22
C GLY A 26 -23.31 -11.01 49.22
N LYS A 27 -23.95 -11.30 48.10
CA LYS A 27 -24.89 -12.42 47.92
C LYS A 27 -24.17 -13.75 47.64
N TYR A 28 -23.00 -13.71 46.99
CA TYR A 28 -22.34 -14.91 46.47
C TYR A 28 -20.97 -15.18 47.12
N VAL A 29 -20.30 -14.14 47.67
CA VAL A 29 -19.00 -14.29 48.31
C VAL A 29 -19.13 -14.18 49.84
N LYS A 30 -18.55 -15.13 50.58
CA LYS A 30 -18.67 -15.19 52.06
C LYS A 30 -17.84 -14.12 52.80
N GLU A 31 -16.85 -13.54 52.12
CA GLU A 31 -15.99 -12.50 52.71
C GLU A 31 -16.51 -11.09 52.39
N PRO A 32 -16.63 -10.20 53.39
CA PRO A 32 -17.06 -8.82 53.14
C PRO A 32 -15.98 -8.04 52.37
N LYS A 33 -16.30 -7.65 51.15
CA LYS A 33 -15.40 -6.87 50.29
C LYS A 33 -15.62 -5.36 50.47
N LYS A 34 -14.58 -4.57 50.26
CA LYS A 34 -14.62 -3.08 50.28
C LYS A 34 -14.34 -2.56 48.89
N HIS A 35 -14.72 -1.31 48.62
CA HIS A 35 -14.57 -0.66 47.31
C HIS A 35 -13.11 -0.65 46.75
N MET A 36 -12.11 -0.79 47.60
CA MET A 36 -10.68 -0.85 47.23
C MET A 36 -10.12 -2.28 47.20
N THR A 37 -10.94 -3.31 47.46
CA THR A 37 -10.50 -4.70 47.45
C THR A 37 -10.33 -5.19 46.01
N ALA A 38 -9.22 -5.85 45.72
CA ALA A 38 -9.00 -6.51 44.42
C ALA A 38 -9.88 -7.77 44.34
N LEU A 39 -10.53 -7.93 43.21
CA LEU A 39 -11.39 -9.09 42.90
C LEU A 39 -10.55 -10.22 42.31
N GLU A 40 -10.95 -11.45 42.58
CA GLU A 40 -10.42 -12.64 41.94
C GLU A 40 -11.24 -12.93 40.66
N GLU A 41 -10.66 -13.68 39.70
CA GLU A 41 -11.25 -13.98 38.40
C GLU A 41 -12.67 -14.55 38.51
N ASN A 42 -12.87 -15.50 39.42
CA ASN A 42 -14.20 -16.09 39.70
C ASN A 42 -15.21 -15.07 40.28
N GLU A 43 -14.73 -14.05 40.99
CA GLU A 43 -15.58 -12.99 41.58
C GLU A 43 -15.99 -11.97 40.50
N LEU A 44 -15.10 -11.72 39.55
CA LEU A 44 -15.37 -10.91 38.37
C LEU A 44 -16.42 -11.56 37.47
N ASP A 45 -16.28 -12.85 37.20
CA ASP A 45 -17.24 -13.62 36.40
C ASP A 45 -18.65 -13.57 37.01
N ILE A 46 -18.78 -13.72 38.34
CA ILE A 46 -20.06 -13.63 39.04
C ILE A 46 -20.69 -12.22 38.87
N VAL A 47 -19.91 -11.17 38.92
CA VAL A 47 -20.41 -9.80 38.73
C VAL A 47 -20.88 -9.58 37.28
N PHE A 48 -20.08 -10.00 36.29
CA PHE A 48 -20.43 -9.83 34.88
C PHE A 48 -21.62 -10.69 34.47
N ASP A 49 -21.69 -11.96 34.89
CA ASP A 49 -22.82 -12.84 34.62
C ASP A 49 -24.12 -12.28 35.19
N ARG A 50 -24.07 -11.71 36.39
CA ARG A 50 -25.26 -11.16 37.01
C ARG A 50 -25.69 -9.85 36.38
N PHE A 51 -24.77 -8.99 36.08
CA PHE A 51 -25.06 -7.74 35.38
C PHE A 51 -25.66 -7.98 34.00
N THR A 52 -25.12 -8.95 33.24
CA THR A 52 -25.65 -9.31 31.93
C THR A 52 -27.06 -9.92 32.01
N GLN A 53 -27.36 -10.72 33.05
CA GLN A 53 -28.70 -11.28 33.30
C GLN A 53 -29.69 -10.21 33.73
N ASP A 54 -29.34 -9.29 34.61
CA ASP A 54 -30.25 -8.30 35.15
C ASP A 54 -30.49 -7.14 34.13
N HIS A 55 -29.58 -6.94 33.14
CA HIS A 55 -29.73 -5.92 32.09
C HIS A 55 -29.90 -6.54 30.69
N ALA A 56 -30.35 -7.78 30.60
CA ALA A 56 -30.65 -8.44 29.32
C ALA A 56 -31.74 -7.68 28.55
N ALA A 57 -31.38 -6.94 27.53
CA ALA A 57 -32.31 -6.21 26.68
C ALA A 57 -32.99 -7.18 25.71
N GLN A 58 -34.33 -7.17 25.68
CA GLN A 58 -35.10 -7.99 24.76
C GLN A 58 -34.99 -7.55 23.29
N ASN A 59 -34.53 -6.33 23.05
CA ASN A 59 -34.21 -5.83 21.70
C ASN A 59 -33.17 -4.68 21.78
N PHE A 60 -32.38 -4.53 20.72
CA PHE A 60 -31.30 -3.53 20.63
C PHE A 60 -31.72 -2.19 19.98
N ASP A 61 -33.02 -1.98 19.70
CA ASP A 61 -33.46 -0.77 18.97
C ASP A 61 -33.22 0.52 19.79
N ALA A 62 -33.35 0.43 21.13
CA ALA A 62 -33.09 1.55 22.04
C ALA A 62 -31.59 1.93 22.07
N TYR A 63 -30.69 0.96 21.96
CA TYR A 63 -29.24 1.18 21.92
C TYR A 63 -28.80 1.87 20.63
N PHE A 64 -29.35 1.46 19.50
CA PHE A 64 -29.06 2.11 18.21
C PHE A 64 -29.67 3.51 18.08
N ALA A 65 -30.78 3.81 18.76
CA ALA A 65 -31.38 5.13 18.81
C ALA A 65 -30.52 6.12 19.61
N THR A 66 -29.94 5.71 20.73
CA THR A 66 -29.02 6.55 21.55
C THR A 66 -27.69 6.79 20.86
N ARG A 67 -27.15 5.82 20.14
CA ARG A 67 -25.89 5.96 19.40
C ARG A 67 -26.01 6.90 18.18
N ASN A 68 -27.17 6.99 17.57
CA ASN A 68 -27.44 7.95 16.50
C ASN A 68 -27.68 9.37 17.00
N ALA A 69 -28.12 9.56 18.25
CA ALA A 69 -28.23 10.86 18.89
C ALA A 69 -26.89 11.42 19.34
N ALA A 70 -25.96 10.56 19.81
CA ALA A 70 -24.63 10.95 20.26
C ALA A 70 -23.68 11.39 19.12
N LYS A 71 -23.96 11.04 17.87
CA LYS A 71 -23.16 11.45 16.69
C LYS A 71 -23.42 12.88 16.21
N THR A 72 -24.37 13.60 16.83
CA THR A 72 -24.78 14.95 16.39
C THR A 72 -24.20 16.09 17.26
N GLU A 73 -23.46 15.80 18.33
CA GLU A 73 -22.94 16.78 19.27
C GLU A 73 -21.43 16.69 19.54
N GLU A 74 -20.61 16.56 18.55
CA GLU A 74 -19.17 16.83 18.68
C GLU A 74 -18.71 17.88 17.68
N LYS A 75 -18.57 19.12 18.18
CA LYS A 75 -17.67 20.13 17.64
C LYS A 75 -16.79 20.69 18.77
N PRO A 76 -15.49 20.94 18.49
CA PRO A 76 -14.46 21.04 19.50
C PRO A 76 -14.31 22.43 20.09
N ALA A 77 -13.92 22.49 21.36
CA ALA A 77 -13.40 23.69 21.98
C ALA A 77 -11.98 23.44 22.50
N GLU A 78 -11.17 24.39 22.16
CA GLU A 78 -9.73 24.51 22.30
C GLU A 78 -9.23 24.61 23.74
N LYS A 79 -7.97 24.25 23.92
CA LYS A 79 -7.07 24.27 25.05
C LYS A 79 -6.88 25.67 25.69
N ALA A 80 -6.72 25.70 26.99
CA ALA A 80 -5.57 26.33 27.62
C ALA A 80 -5.45 25.92 29.10
N ALA A 81 -4.25 25.62 29.48
CA ALA A 81 -3.79 25.24 30.82
C ALA A 81 -3.71 26.44 31.74
N GLU A 82 -3.96 26.21 33.03
CA GLU A 82 -3.04 26.46 34.15
C GLU A 82 -3.75 26.46 35.49
N LYS A 83 -3.18 25.81 36.47
CA LYS A 83 -3.50 25.74 37.89
C LYS A 83 -2.66 26.79 38.65
N PRO A 84 -2.81 26.94 39.97
CA PRO A 84 -3.98 27.07 40.85
C PRO A 84 -3.84 28.28 41.81
N SER A 85 -4.88 28.60 42.54
CA SER A 85 -4.88 28.83 44.01
C SER A 85 -6.08 29.62 44.54
N GLU A 86 -6.72 29.02 45.49
CA GLU A 86 -7.31 29.44 46.75
C GLU A 86 -7.97 30.83 46.96
N LYS A 87 -9.18 30.67 47.47
CA LYS A 87 -9.85 31.37 48.60
C LYS A 87 -10.82 32.52 48.34
N THR A 88 -11.98 32.20 48.86
CA THR A 88 -12.95 32.97 49.70
C THR A 88 -13.97 33.90 49.05
N ALA A 89 -15.20 33.36 49.10
CA ALA A 89 -16.36 33.90 49.81
C ALA A 89 -17.08 35.15 49.32
N LYS A 90 -18.37 34.95 49.22
CA LYS A 90 -19.54 35.81 49.54
C LYS A 90 -20.16 36.72 48.48
N ASN A 91 -21.33 36.21 48.12
CA ASN A 91 -22.65 36.82 48.35
C ASN A 91 -23.21 37.82 47.34
N THR A 92 -24.40 37.53 46.90
CA THR A 92 -25.64 38.31 46.83
C THR A 92 -26.09 38.87 45.48
N GLN A 93 -27.21 38.25 45.08
CA GLN A 93 -28.41 38.91 44.45
C GLN A 93 -28.48 39.17 42.95
N GLU A 94 -29.37 38.37 42.37
CA GLU A 94 -30.30 38.78 41.30
C GLU A 94 -31.01 40.10 41.57
N PRO A 95 -31.61 40.87 40.61
CA PRO A 95 -32.72 40.34 39.84
C PRO A 95 -33.00 40.89 38.41
N LYS A 96 -33.69 40.04 37.62
CA LYS A 96 -34.87 40.27 36.80
C LYS A 96 -34.95 41.28 35.63
N LYS A 97 -35.44 40.69 34.52
CA LYS A 97 -36.51 41.17 33.56
C LYS A 97 -36.07 42.19 32.50
N GLN A 98 -36.46 42.12 31.27
CA GLN A 98 -37.64 41.79 30.45
C GLN A 98 -37.20 41.86 28.96
N ASN A 99 -37.51 40.94 28.10
CA ASN A 99 -38.66 40.82 27.21
C ASN A 99 -38.89 42.00 26.22
N VAL A 100 -39.01 41.73 24.97
CA VAL A 100 -39.99 42.16 23.95
C VAL A 100 -39.32 42.07 22.55
N ASN A 101 -39.58 41.08 21.73
CA ASN A 101 -40.60 40.86 20.74
C ASN A 101 -40.66 41.81 19.54
N ASN A 102 -40.79 41.22 18.42
CA ASN A 102 -41.45 41.58 17.15
C ASN A 102 -40.63 42.09 15.97
N ASN A 103 -40.55 41.34 14.95
CA ASN A 103 -41.54 41.01 13.89
C ASN A 103 -41.51 41.90 12.64
N ASN A 104 -41.46 41.24 11.55
CA ASN A 104 -42.10 41.55 10.23
C ASN A 104 -41.38 42.46 9.21
N ASN A 105 -40.97 41.85 8.16
CA ASN A 105 -41.75 41.76 6.86
C ASN A 105 -41.47 42.78 5.76
N ARG A 106 -41.25 42.20 4.59
CA ARG A 106 -41.65 42.61 3.27
C ARG A 106 -40.95 43.70 2.47
N ASN A 107 -40.36 43.19 1.40
CA ASN A 107 -40.81 43.44 0.02
C ASN A 107 -40.37 44.70 -0.75
N LYS A 108 -39.87 44.36 -1.93
CA LYS A 108 -40.13 44.97 -3.23
C LYS A 108 -39.27 46.10 -3.76
N ASN A 109 -38.67 45.76 -4.82
CA ASN A 109 -38.74 46.37 -6.18
C ASN A 109 -38.01 47.66 -6.53
N ASN A 110 -37.40 47.48 -7.62
CA ASN A 110 -37.37 48.33 -8.85
C ASN A 110 -36.36 49.49 -8.89
N ASP A 111 -35.62 49.32 -9.88
CA ASP A 111 -35.60 49.96 -11.18
C ASP A 111 -34.62 51.11 -11.42
N ARG A 112 -34.01 50.94 -12.57
CA ARG A 112 -33.66 51.93 -13.59
C ARG A 112 -32.34 52.72 -13.57
N ARG A 113 -31.68 52.45 -14.71
CA ARG A 113 -31.18 53.42 -15.74
C ARG A 113 -29.89 54.17 -15.39
N ASN A 114 -29.01 54.29 -16.18
CA ASN A 114 -28.69 54.56 -17.61
C ASN A 114 -27.26 55.14 -17.59
N ASN A 115 -26.41 55.11 -18.46
CA ASN A 115 -26.32 55.31 -19.88
C ASN A 115 -24.86 55.62 -20.30
N ASN A 116 -24.52 55.25 -21.49
CA ASN A 116 -23.58 55.87 -22.45
C ASN A 116 -22.08 55.78 -22.19
N GLY A 117 -21.28 55.55 -23.15
CA GLY A 117 -21.40 55.50 -24.61
C GLY A 117 -20.02 55.35 -25.25
N ASN A 118 -20.12 54.86 -26.48
CA ASN A 118 -19.33 55.21 -27.66
C ASN A 118 -17.78 55.00 -27.66
N ASN A 119 -17.16 54.49 -28.68
CA ASN A 119 -17.39 54.51 -30.13
C ASN A 119 -16.29 53.73 -30.88
N ARG A 120 -16.69 53.04 -31.99
CA ARG A 120 -16.02 52.95 -33.32
C ARG A 120 -14.66 52.24 -33.41
N ASN A 121 -14.37 51.45 -34.39
CA ASN A 121 -14.90 51.17 -35.72
C ASN A 121 -14.09 50.04 -36.40
N GLN A 122 -14.81 49.27 -37.19
CA GLN A 122 -14.55 48.80 -38.59
C GLN A 122 -13.43 47.77 -38.80
N ASN A 123 -13.54 46.78 -39.62
CA ASN A 123 -14.24 46.37 -40.84
C ASN A 123 -13.67 44.99 -41.17
N ALA A 124 -14.16 44.08 -41.81
CA ALA A 124 -15.10 43.75 -42.81
C ALA A 124 -14.84 42.33 -43.33
N GLN A 125 -15.94 41.67 -43.63
CA GLN A 125 -16.29 40.88 -44.83
C GLN A 125 -15.68 39.47 -44.96
N GLN A 126 -16.51 38.52 -45.03
CA GLN A 126 -17.43 37.83 -45.99
C GLN A 126 -16.94 36.40 -46.24
N ASN A 127 -17.74 35.35 -46.12
CA ASN A 127 -18.72 34.86 -47.05
C ASN A 127 -19.37 33.54 -46.55
N LYS A 128 -20.72 33.51 -46.65
CA LYS A 128 -21.53 32.30 -46.78
C LYS A 128 -21.88 32.09 -48.24
N PRO A 129 -22.32 30.90 -48.69
CA PRO A 129 -23.74 30.67 -48.91
C PRO A 129 -24.22 29.23 -48.65
N GLN A 130 -25.40 29.06 -48.03
CA GLN A 130 -26.74 28.74 -48.54
C GLN A 130 -27.06 27.30 -48.95
N ARG A 131 -28.19 26.87 -48.34
CA ARG A 131 -29.05 25.69 -48.59
C ARG A 131 -29.80 25.82 -49.91
N PRO A 132 -30.47 24.72 -50.38
CA PRO A 132 -31.95 24.80 -50.40
C PRO A 132 -32.70 23.51 -49.96
N ALA A 133 -33.96 23.78 -49.58
CA ALA A 133 -35.03 22.85 -49.25
C ALA A 133 -35.96 22.62 -50.44
N GLN A 134 -36.74 21.52 -50.41
CA GLN A 134 -38.11 21.36 -50.94
C GLN A 134 -38.56 19.91 -50.63
N ASN A 135 -39.57 19.63 -49.84
CA ASN A 135 -41.03 19.73 -49.99
C ASN A 135 -41.65 18.72 -50.98
N ASN A 136 -42.45 17.73 -50.44
CA ASN A 136 -43.81 17.46 -50.77
C ASN A 136 -44.34 16.17 -50.15
N GLN A 137 -45.49 16.30 -49.47
CA GLN A 137 -46.52 15.28 -49.15
C GLN A 137 -47.54 15.26 -50.34
N PRO A 138 -48.66 14.45 -50.35
CA PRO A 138 -49.19 13.36 -49.53
C PRO A 138 -49.83 12.18 -50.29
N SER A 139 -50.26 11.08 -49.67
CA SER A 139 -51.59 10.51 -49.68
C SER A 139 -51.73 9.03 -49.21
N ASN A 140 -52.62 8.83 -48.29
CA ASN A 140 -53.56 7.76 -48.01
C ASN A 140 -53.37 6.30 -48.50
N ASN A 141 -53.38 5.34 -47.62
CA ASN A 141 -54.52 4.41 -47.36
C ASN A 141 -54.22 3.35 -46.29
N THR A 142 -55.11 3.18 -45.34
CA THR A 142 -55.26 2.09 -44.34
C THR A 142 -55.98 0.89 -44.98
N PRO A 143 -56.18 -0.33 -44.36
CA PRO A 143 -55.77 -0.87 -43.05
C PRO A 143 -55.37 -2.36 -43.08
N ALA A 144 -54.70 -2.87 -41.99
CA ALA A 144 -55.08 -4.15 -41.36
C ALA A 144 -54.20 -4.45 -40.12
N GLN A 145 -54.83 -4.96 -39.12
CA GLN A 145 -54.44 -5.38 -37.79
C GLN A 145 -53.25 -6.40 -37.75
N GLU A 146 -52.40 -6.28 -36.77
CA GLU A 146 -52.24 -7.30 -35.68
C GLU A 146 -51.11 -6.91 -34.68
N SER A 147 -51.54 -6.96 -33.42
CA SER A 147 -50.83 -7.19 -32.17
C SER A 147 -49.46 -6.57 -31.87
N ALA A 148 -49.49 -5.54 -31.05
CA ALA A 148 -48.35 -4.96 -30.36
C ALA A 148 -48.02 -5.72 -29.09
N SER A 149 -46.73 -6.05 -28.92
CA SER A 149 -46.13 -6.38 -27.63
C SER A 149 -45.52 -5.11 -27.03
N GLU A 150 -46.06 -4.66 -25.92
CA GLU A 150 -45.60 -3.50 -25.15
C GLU A 150 -44.22 -3.73 -24.53
N ALA A 151 -43.28 -2.86 -24.85
CA ALA A 151 -42.02 -2.67 -24.15
C ALA A 151 -42.24 -1.86 -22.84
N PRO A 152 -41.55 -2.19 -21.75
CA PRO A 152 -41.74 -1.50 -20.49
C PRO A 152 -41.18 -0.10 -20.51
N ARG A 153 -42.04 0.89 -20.23
CA ARG A 153 -41.66 2.30 -20.05
C ARG A 153 -40.81 2.46 -18.78
N ARG A 154 -39.61 2.92 -18.91
CA ARG A 154 -38.76 3.39 -17.78
C ARG A 154 -39.46 4.57 -17.10
N ARG A 155 -39.87 4.37 -15.85
CA ARG A 155 -40.27 5.45 -14.94
C ARG A 155 -39.00 6.07 -14.34
N VAL A 156 -38.76 7.33 -14.63
CA VAL A 156 -37.79 8.15 -13.93
C VAL A 156 -38.39 8.54 -12.60
N VAL A 157 -37.81 8.07 -11.49
CA VAL A 157 -38.21 8.45 -10.13
C VAL A 157 -37.33 9.62 -9.72
N ASP A 158 -37.97 10.77 -9.47
CA ASP A 158 -37.28 11.97 -8.96
C ASP A 158 -37.01 11.76 -7.45
N THR A 159 -35.74 11.65 -7.07
CA THR A 159 -35.26 11.38 -5.70
C THR A 159 -35.13 12.64 -4.83
N ARG A 160 -35.69 13.77 -5.25
CA ARG A 160 -35.52 15.07 -4.55
C ARG A 160 -36.63 15.38 -3.52
N THR A 161 -37.60 14.50 -3.30
CA THR A 161 -38.58 14.66 -2.25
C THR A 161 -38.31 13.73 -1.09
N VAL A 162 -37.86 14.30 -0.01
CA VAL A 162 -37.61 13.65 1.28
C VAL A 162 -38.95 13.29 1.91
N ASN A 163 -39.32 12.02 1.84
CA ASN A 163 -40.15 11.25 2.77
C ASN A 163 -40.49 9.92 2.14
N VAL A 164 -39.55 8.99 2.25
CA VAL A 164 -39.79 7.57 1.93
C VAL A 164 -40.34 6.90 3.19
N ASN A 165 -41.60 6.50 3.15
CA ASN A 165 -42.24 5.75 4.23
C ASN A 165 -41.73 4.31 4.18
N ILE A 166 -40.78 3.99 5.03
CA ILE A 166 -40.07 2.70 5.11
C ILE A 166 -40.99 1.54 5.37
N ASP A 167 -42.07 1.76 6.13
CA ASP A 167 -43.07 0.70 6.48
C ASP A 167 -43.84 0.20 5.26
N LYS A 168 -44.08 1.07 4.27
CA LYS A 168 -44.73 0.64 3.00
C LYS A 168 -43.81 -0.16 2.08
N TYR A 169 -42.47 -0.03 2.26
CA TYR A 169 -41.50 -0.76 1.46
C TYR A 169 -41.35 -2.21 1.97
N ASN A 170 -41.35 -2.41 3.29
CA ASN A 170 -41.26 -3.73 3.92
C ASN A 170 -42.48 -4.61 3.63
N GLU A 171 -43.70 -4.08 3.68
CA GLU A 171 -44.92 -4.82 3.33
C GLU A 171 -44.93 -5.33 1.88
N LYS A 172 -44.30 -4.60 0.97
CA LYS A 172 -44.26 -5.00 -0.44
C LYS A 172 -43.22 -6.08 -0.71
N TYR A 173 -42.14 -6.11 0.04
CA TYR A 173 -41.14 -7.17 -0.03
C TYR A 173 -41.61 -8.46 0.60
N ASP A 174 -42.31 -8.40 1.74
CA ASP A 174 -42.87 -9.56 2.40
C ASP A 174 -43.98 -10.22 1.55
N ARG A 175 -44.79 -9.42 0.84
CA ARG A 175 -45.80 -9.97 -0.11
C ARG A 175 -45.14 -10.65 -1.31
N LEU A 176 -44.04 -10.11 -1.85
CA LEU A 176 -43.31 -10.72 -2.96
C LEU A 176 -42.59 -12.02 -2.55
N ALA A 177 -42.08 -12.10 -1.33
CA ALA A 177 -41.50 -13.32 -0.77
C ALA A 177 -42.57 -14.38 -0.51
N TYR A 178 -43.71 -13.99 0.01
CA TYR A 178 -44.85 -14.90 0.28
C TYR A 178 -45.48 -15.47 -1.01
N ASP A 179 -45.56 -14.69 -2.08
CA ASP A 179 -46.10 -15.14 -3.37
C ASP A 179 -45.09 -16.05 -4.10
N LYS A 180 -43.77 -15.88 -3.94
CA LYS A 180 -42.77 -16.79 -4.48
C LYS A 180 -42.82 -18.18 -3.82
N VAL A 181 -42.99 -18.21 -2.48
CA VAL A 181 -43.11 -19.48 -1.74
C VAL A 181 -44.43 -20.22 -2.08
N LYS A 182 -45.48 -19.50 -2.45
CA LYS A 182 -46.73 -20.13 -2.90
C LYS A 182 -46.65 -20.71 -4.31
N ASN A 183 -45.88 -20.10 -5.20
CA ASN A 183 -45.80 -20.60 -6.58
C ASN A 183 -44.93 -21.85 -6.70
N ASP A 184 -43.90 -22.04 -5.86
CA ASP A 184 -43.06 -23.25 -5.89
C ASP A 184 -43.79 -24.47 -5.27
N THR A 185 -44.84 -24.29 -4.47
CA THR A 185 -45.62 -25.40 -3.89
C THR A 185 -46.79 -25.86 -4.76
N VAL A 186 -47.09 -25.15 -5.87
CA VAL A 186 -48.28 -25.49 -6.73
C VAL A 186 -47.91 -26.38 -7.92
N ALA A 187 -46.62 -26.55 -8.24
CA ALA A 187 -46.18 -27.34 -9.41
C ALA A 187 -46.16 -28.85 -9.21
N ALA A 188 -46.54 -29.39 -8.03
CA ALA A 188 -46.49 -30.82 -7.74
C ALA A 188 -47.85 -31.45 -7.28
N LYS A 189 -48.99 -31.05 -7.90
CA LYS A 189 -50.22 -31.79 -7.71
C LYS A 189 -50.70 -32.43 -9.00
N GLN A 190 -50.20 -33.64 -9.27
CA GLN A 190 -50.85 -34.54 -10.22
C GLN A 190 -52.18 -35.03 -9.66
N LYS A 191 -53.26 -34.86 -10.46
CA LYS A 191 -54.57 -35.39 -10.18
C LYS A 191 -54.54 -36.90 -10.18
N ILE A 192 -54.79 -37.52 -9.04
CA ILE A 192 -55.16 -38.92 -8.97
C ILE A 192 -56.67 -39.00 -8.85
N ASN A 193 -57.31 -39.68 -9.81
CA ASN A 193 -58.73 -39.95 -9.87
C ASN A 193 -59.14 -40.82 -8.69
N GLN A 194 -60.17 -40.34 -7.95
CA GLN A 194 -60.87 -41.10 -6.95
C GLN A 194 -61.79 -42.16 -7.60
N LYS A 195 -61.59 -43.42 -7.28
CA LYS A 195 -62.61 -44.43 -7.27
C LYS A 195 -62.79 -44.92 -5.85
N SER A 196 -64.02 -44.74 -5.40
CA SER A 196 -64.54 -45.12 -4.07
C SER A 196 -64.46 -46.61 -3.83
N GLN A 197 -63.96 -47.02 -2.65
CA GLN A 197 -64.50 -48.15 -1.96
C GLN A 197 -64.27 -48.07 -0.43
N ARG A 198 -65.29 -48.24 0.29
CA ARG A 198 -65.36 -48.30 1.75
C ARG A 198 -64.60 -49.48 2.30
N ARG A 199 -63.92 -49.36 3.39
CA ARG A 199 -63.88 -50.13 4.63
C ARG A 199 -62.58 -50.03 5.38
N GLY A 200 -62.64 -49.87 6.72
CA GLY A 200 -61.54 -50.17 7.63
C GLY A 200 -60.90 -48.92 8.27
N LYS A 201 -61.21 -48.71 9.54
CA LYS A 201 -60.45 -47.79 10.40
C LYS A 201 -59.01 -48.20 10.44
N PRO A 202 -58.02 -47.29 10.10
CA PRO A 202 -56.63 -47.59 10.42
C PRO A 202 -56.36 -47.32 11.92
N ARG A 203 -55.74 -48.29 12.53
CA ARG A 203 -55.15 -48.19 13.87
C ARG A 203 -54.21 -46.99 13.88
N SER A 204 -54.32 -46.21 14.98
CA SER A 204 -53.32 -45.14 15.25
C SER A 204 -51.88 -45.65 15.12
N ALA A 205 -51.14 -45.13 14.14
CA ALA A 205 -49.73 -45.36 14.08
C ALA A 205 -49.11 -44.79 15.39
N LYS A 206 -48.55 -45.69 16.17
CA LYS A 206 -47.74 -45.35 17.34
C LYS A 206 -46.67 -44.40 16.86
N ARG A 207 -46.59 -43.18 17.44
CA ARG A 207 -45.46 -42.29 17.18
C ARG A 207 -44.22 -43.02 17.59
N GLU A 208 -43.31 -43.19 16.63
CA GLU A 208 -41.98 -43.73 16.87
C GLU A 208 -41.33 -42.98 18.03
N THR A 209 -40.80 -43.70 18.99
CA THR A 209 -40.05 -43.13 20.09
C THR A 209 -38.68 -42.64 19.55
N GLU A 210 -38.12 -41.62 20.18
CA GLU A 210 -36.83 -41.05 19.73
C GLU A 210 -35.71 -42.12 19.68
N ALA A 211 -35.75 -43.09 20.60
CA ALA A 211 -34.87 -44.24 20.60
C ALA A 211 -35.06 -45.18 19.40
N GLU A 212 -36.33 -45.45 18.97
CA GLU A 212 -36.62 -46.25 17.78
C GLU A 212 -36.19 -45.55 16.49
N ARG A 213 -36.30 -44.21 16.44
CA ARG A 213 -35.82 -43.39 15.34
C ARG A 213 -34.30 -43.41 15.25
N LEU A 214 -33.59 -43.29 16.37
CA LEU A 214 -32.11 -43.37 16.43
C LEU A 214 -31.63 -44.75 16.04
N ASN A 215 -32.28 -45.83 16.51
CA ASN A 215 -31.96 -47.21 16.14
C ASN A 215 -32.20 -47.49 14.65
N ARG A 216 -33.24 -46.92 14.03
CA ARG A 216 -33.49 -47.05 12.60
C ARG A 216 -32.42 -46.32 11.79
N ILE A 217 -32.08 -45.10 12.19
CA ILE A 217 -30.98 -44.34 11.54
C ILE A 217 -29.65 -45.08 11.67
N ALA A 218 -29.38 -45.69 12.83
CA ALA A 218 -28.15 -46.47 13.04
C ALA A 218 -28.15 -47.77 12.22
N ALA A 219 -29.32 -48.43 12.05
CA ALA A 219 -29.48 -49.63 11.19
C ALA A 219 -29.35 -49.28 9.70
N GLU A 220 -29.91 -48.14 9.25
CA GLU A 220 -29.77 -47.65 7.87
C GLU A 220 -28.31 -47.26 7.53
N ARG A 221 -27.57 -46.70 8.52
CA ARG A 221 -26.13 -46.40 8.39
C ARG A 221 -25.27 -47.67 8.22
N LYS A 222 -25.59 -48.72 8.97
CA LYS A 222 -24.90 -50.02 8.85
C LYS A 222 -25.19 -50.75 7.52
N ALA A 223 -26.32 -50.45 6.88
CA ALA A 223 -26.75 -51.12 5.64
C ALA A 223 -26.26 -50.49 4.35
N LYS A 224 -25.81 -49.22 4.39
CA LYS A 224 -25.21 -48.51 3.25
C LYS A 224 -23.95 -47.75 3.70
N ALA A 225 -22.80 -48.11 3.17
CA ALA A 225 -21.59 -47.28 3.31
C ALA A 225 -21.91 -45.89 2.74
N ILE A 226 -21.82 -44.83 3.57
CA ILE A 226 -22.02 -43.44 3.19
C ILE A 226 -20.66 -42.98 2.67
N THR A 227 -20.59 -42.58 1.40
CA THR A 227 -19.41 -41.86 0.88
C THR A 227 -19.61 -40.40 1.19
N ILE A 228 -18.60 -39.79 1.84
CA ILE A 228 -18.53 -38.36 2.15
C ILE A 228 -17.29 -37.77 1.54
N THR A 229 -17.39 -36.56 1.02
CA THR A 229 -16.26 -35.76 0.57
C THR A 229 -15.82 -34.87 1.72
N VAL A 230 -14.51 -34.77 1.98
CA VAL A 230 -13.94 -33.97 3.07
C VAL A 230 -12.76 -33.16 2.51
N PRO A 231 -12.72 -31.83 2.74
CA PRO A 231 -11.58 -31.00 2.41
C PRO A 231 -10.39 -31.30 3.32
N ASP A 232 -9.24 -30.67 3.10
CA ASP A 232 -8.02 -30.87 3.91
C ASP A 232 -8.22 -30.49 5.39
N GLU A 233 -9.02 -29.45 5.65
CA GLU A 233 -9.46 -29.06 6.99
C GLU A 233 -10.98 -28.91 7.01
N ILE A 234 -11.64 -29.46 8.03
CA ILE A 234 -13.09 -29.36 8.20
C ILE A 234 -13.45 -29.10 9.66
N THR A 235 -14.46 -28.26 9.92
CA THR A 235 -14.96 -28.09 11.28
C THR A 235 -15.70 -29.33 11.76
N VAL A 236 -15.58 -29.65 13.06
CA VAL A 236 -16.27 -30.81 13.69
C VAL A 236 -17.78 -30.73 13.47
N GLY A 237 -18.36 -29.51 13.44
CA GLY A 237 -19.77 -29.30 13.19
C GLY A 237 -20.19 -29.67 11.79
N GLU A 238 -19.44 -29.27 10.78
CA GLU A 238 -19.68 -29.57 9.36
C GLU A 238 -19.43 -31.05 9.06
N PHE A 239 -18.35 -31.60 9.58
CA PHE A 239 -18.04 -33.03 9.49
C PHE A 239 -19.17 -33.91 10.05
N ALA A 240 -19.74 -33.54 11.21
CA ALA A 240 -20.89 -34.22 11.76
C ALA A 240 -22.13 -34.15 10.87
N LEU A 241 -22.37 -33.02 10.21
CA LEU A 241 -23.46 -32.85 9.22
C LEU A 241 -23.24 -33.74 7.99
N ARG A 242 -22.04 -33.81 7.44
CA ARG A 242 -21.67 -34.65 6.28
C ARG A 242 -21.81 -36.15 6.64
N LEU A 243 -21.41 -36.55 7.85
CA LEU A 243 -21.61 -37.91 8.40
C LEU A 243 -23.09 -38.24 8.75
N LYS A 244 -23.95 -37.22 8.73
CA LYS A 244 -25.33 -37.31 9.25
C LYS A 244 -25.37 -37.86 10.70
N ALA A 245 -24.36 -37.47 11.48
CA ALA A 245 -24.22 -37.80 12.91
C ALA A 245 -24.47 -36.56 13.78
N THR A 246 -24.64 -36.74 15.06
CA THR A 246 -24.69 -35.60 15.99
C THR A 246 -23.28 -35.17 16.34
N SER A 247 -23.04 -33.83 16.44
CA SER A 247 -21.69 -33.30 16.79
C SER A 247 -21.19 -33.89 18.11
N ALA A 248 -22.09 -34.15 19.07
CA ALA A 248 -21.74 -34.79 20.35
C ALA A 248 -21.20 -36.25 20.19
N GLU A 249 -21.71 -37.00 19.21
CA GLU A 249 -21.20 -38.38 18.93
C GLU A 249 -19.82 -38.30 18.29
N VAL A 250 -19.57 -37.31 17.38
CA VAL A 250 -18.28 -37.10 16.75
C VAL A 250 -17.24 -36.65 17.77
N ILE A 251 -17.57 -35.66 18.61
CA ILE A 251 -16.68 -35.18 19.69
C ILE A 251 -16.33 -36.31 20.66
N LYS A 252 -17.32 -37.15 21.05
CA LYS A 252 -17.05 -38.28 21.93
C LYS A 252 -16.05 -39.27 21.34
N LYS A 253 -16.10 -39.50 20.03
CA LYS A 253 -15.17 -40.38 19.33
C LYS A 253 -13.80 -39.73 19.13
N LEU A 254 -13.75 -38.43 18.83
CA LEU A 254 -12.50 -37.67 18.82
C LEU A 254 -11.78 -37.74 20.18
N MET A 255 -12.50 -37.55 21.28
CA MET A 255 -11.96 -37.70 22.63
C MET A 255 -11.47 -39.14 22.94
N ALA A 256 -12.15 -40.15 22.43
CA ALA A 256 -11.72 -41.55 22.62
C ALA A 256 -10.40 -41.83 21.86
N ASN A 257 -10.14 -41.15 20.77
CA ASN A 257 -8.90 -41.22 20.01
C ASN A 257 -7.85 -40.16 20.43
N GLY A 258 -8.09 -39.45 21.54
CA GLY A 258 -7.11 -38.54 22.17
C GLY A 258 -7.14 -37.11 21.59
N VAL A 259 -8.07 -36.81 20.69
CA VAL A 259 -8.23 -35.45 20.09
C VAL A 259 -9.32 -34.70 20.85
N PHE A 260 -8.95 -33.59 21.51
CA PHE A 260 -9.90 -32.74 22.22
C PHE A 260 -10.30 -31.60 21.28
N ALA A 261 -11.48 -31.66 20.72
CA ALA A 261 -12.00 -30.64 19.82
C ALA A 261 -13.42 -30.23 20.21
N THR A 262 -13.74 -28.96 20.05
CA THR A 262 -15.10 -28.39 20.19
C THR A 262 -15.84 -28.42 18.84
N ILE A 263 -17.09 -27.91 18.79
CA ILE A 263 -17.89 -27.94 17.56
C ILE A 263 -17.31 -27.07 16.46
N ASN A 264 -16.63 -25.98 16.83
CA ASN A 264 -16.11 -24.98 15.90
C ASN A 264 -14.62 -25.20 15.54
N ASP A 265 -13.96 -26.15 16.22
CA ASP A 265 -12.58 -26.48 15.93
C ASP A 265 -12.45 -27.24 14.62
N THR A 266 -11.37 -27.01 13.90
CA THR A 266 -11.04 -27.72 12.66
C THR A 266 -10.29 -29.01 12.96
N ILE A 267 -10.57 -30.04 12.18
CA ILE A 267 -9.85 -31.32 12.16
C ILE A 267 -9.26 -31.53 10.77
N ASP A 268 -8.07 -32.10 10.75
CA ASP A 268 -7.36 -32.47 9.52
C ASP A 268 -7.99 -33.68 8.83
N PHE A 269 -7.69 -33.83 7.54
CA PHE A 269 -8.21 -34.91 6.70
C PHE A 269 -7.94 -36.30 7.29
N ASP A 270 -6.73 -36.54 7.81
CA ASP A 270 -6.34 -37.85 8.36
C ASP A 270 -7.16 -38.21 9.60
N THR A 271 -7.39 -37.25 10.50
CA THR A 271 -8.26 -37.43 11.66
C THR A 271 -9.72 -37.65 11.21
N ALA A 272 -10.17 -36.91 10.19
CA ALA A 272 -11.52 -37.10 9.66
C ALA A 272 -11.70 -38.49 9.03
N VAL A 273 -10.72 -39.04 8.33
CA VAL A 273 -10.73 -40.40 7.76
C VAL A 273 -10.82 -41.43 8.88
N LEU A 274 -10.00 -41.30 9.91
CA LEU A 274 -9.97 -42.22 11.05
C LEU A 274 -11.32 -42.25 11.79
N ILE A 275 -11.93 -41.10 12.01
CA ILE A 275 -13.24 -41.02 12.67
C ILE A 275 -14.37 -41.52 11.73
N ALA A 276 -14.30 -41.24 10.43
CA ALA A 276 -15.29 -41.69 9.46
C ALA A 276 -15.34 -43.23 9.34
N ASP A 277 -14.19 -43.89 9.44
CA ASP A 277 -14.11 -45.35 9.42
C ASP A 277 -14.85 -45.97 10.62
N GLU A 278 -14.80 -45.36 11.80
CA GLU A 278 -15.58 -45.77 12.97
C GLU A 278 -17.10 -45.58 12.78
N PHE A 279 -17.51 -44.67 11.87
CA PHE A 279 -18.92 -44.52 11.46
C PHE A 279 -19.28 -45.33 10.24
N HIS A 280 -18.37 -46.16 9.70
CA HIS A 280 -18.53 -46.96 8.47
C HIS A 280 -18.84 -46.09 7.24
N ALA A 281 -18.26 -44.88 7.20
CA ALA A 281 -18.34 -43.98 6.06
C ALA A 281 -16.99 -44.02 5.29
N LYS A 282 -17.06 -44.06 3.96
CA LYS A 282 -15.90 -43.91 3.10
C LYS A 282 -15.67 -42.44 2.84
N VAL A 283 -14.45 -41.97 3.12
CA VAL A 283 -14.04 -40.57 2.85
C VAL A 283 -13.37 -40.52 1.48
N GLU A 284 -13.78 -39.55 0.70
CA GLU A 284 -13.10 -39.16 -0.53
C GLU A 284 -12.62 -37.72 -0.34
N LYS A 285 -11.39 -37.40 -0.75
CA LYS A 285 -10.86 -36.07 -0.66
C LYS A 285 -11.68 -35.15 -1.56
N GLU A 286 -12.18 -34.05 -1.02
CA GLU A 286 -12.87 -33.02 -1.77
C GLU A 286 -11.82 -32.21 -2.53
N VAL A 287 -11.80 -32.33 -3.83
CA VAL A 287 -11.02 -31.43 -4.68
C VAL A 287 -11.76 -30.10 -4.70
N VAL A 288 -11.33 -29.16 -3.88
CA VAL A 288 -11.84 -27.80 -3.91
C VAL A 288 -11.33 -27.18 -5.22
N VAL A 289 -12.15 -27.26 -6.26
CA VAL A 289 -11.88 -26.54 -7.51
C VAL A 289 -12.10 -25.06 -7.22
N THR A 290 -11.03 -24.32 -7.11
CA THR A 290 -11.07 -22.86 -6.88
C THR A 290 -11.72 -22.17 -8.09
N ILE A 291 -12.17 -20.93 -7.93
CA ILE A 291 -12.66 -20.12 -9.06
C ILE A 291 -11.53 -19.95 -10.10
N GLU A 292 -10.31 -19.87 -9.60
CA GLU A 292 -9.08 -19.78 -10.38
C GLU A 292 -8.89 -20.97 -11.30
N ASP A 293 -8.95 -22.20 -10.77
CA ASP A 293 -8.85 -23.46 -11.54
C ASP A 293 -9.95 -23.66 -12.60
N ARG A 294 -11.09 -22.96 -12.43
CA ARG A 294 -12.19 -23.02 -13.41
C ARG A 294 -12.00 -22.07 -14.59
N ILE A 295 -11.26 -21.00 -14.39
CA ILE A 295 -11.15 -19.90 -15.36
C ILE A 295 -9.80 -19.95 -16.07
N ILE A 296 -8.75 -20.28 -15.31
CA ILE A 296 -7.38 -20.34 -15.80
C ILE A 296 -7.09 -21.80 -16.15
N ASP A 297 -6.78 -22.03 -17.39
CA ASP A 297 -6.35 -23.33 -17.87
C ASP A 297 -4.82 -23.44 -17.70
N ASP A 298 -4.39 -24.07 -16.60
CA ASP A 298 -2.98 -24.31 -16.27
C ASP A 298 -2.52 -25.73 -16.66
N SER A 299 -3.32 -26.46 -17.47
CA SER A 299 -2.93 -27.78 -17.98
C SER A 299 -1.64 -27.71 -18.79
N GLU A 300 -0.78 -28.73 -18.66
CA GLU A 300 0.42 -28.86 -19.47
C GLU A 300 0.05 -29.00 -20.93
N ASP A 301 0.81 -28.33 -21.82
CA ASP A 301 0.57 -28.39 -23.25
C ASP A 301 1.11 -29.72 -23.84
N ASP A 302 0.35 -30.30 -24.74
CA ASP A 302 0.82 -31.47 -25.51
C ASP A 302 2.00 -31.07 -26.43
N ASP A 303 3.06 -31.86 -26.44
CA ASP A 303 4.26 -31.63 -27.26
C ASP A 303 3.95 -31.46 -28.76
N ALA A 304 2.84 -32.01 -29.24
CA ALA A 304 2.42 -31.92 -30.64
C ALA A 304 1.97 -30.49 -31.06
N ASN A 305 1.57 -29.66 -30.11
CA ASN A 305 1.05 -28.29 -30.34
C ASN A 305 2.08 -27.20 -30.08
N LEU A 306 3.28 -27.58 -29.63
CA LEU A 306 4.34 -26.65 -29.32
C LEU A 306 5.08 -26.16 -30.58
N VAL A 307 5.18 -24.87 -30.77
CA VAL A 307 5.88 -24.20 -31.86
C VAL A 307 7.08 -23.42 -31.29
N PRO A 308 8.24 -23.40 -31.98
CA PRO A 308 9.36 -22.55 -31.56
C PRO A 308 8.93 -21.09 -31.46
N ARG A 309 9.32 -20.42 -30.36
CA ARG A 309 9.05 -19.00 -30.12
C ARG A 309 10.33 -18.16 -30.11
N ALA A 310 10.19 -16.86 -30.35
CA ALA A 310 11.29 -15.93 -30.23
C ALA A 310 11.83 -15.87 -28.78
N PRO A 311 13.16 -15.74 -28.59
CA PRO A 311 13.73 -15.54 -27.29
C PRO A 311 13.37 -14.15 -26.75
N VAL A 312 13.14 -14.09 -25.44
CA VAL A 312 12.99 -12.85 -24.69
C VAL A 312 14.26 -12.60 -23.91
N VAL A 313 14.89 -11.45 -24.16
CA VAL A 313 16.23 -11.10 -23.66
C VAL A 313 16.15 -9.86 -22.79
N VAL A 314 16.64 -9.94 -21.56
CA VAL A 314 16.82 -8.74 -20.73
C VAL A 314 18.24 -8.21 -20.82
N VAL A 315 18.39 -6.89 -20.87
CA VAL A 315 19.70 -6.23 -20.83
C VAL A 315 19.91 -5.58 -19.48
N MET A 316 20.96 -6.00 -18.78
CA MET A 316 21.30 -5.58 -17.43
C MET A 316 22.74 -5.11 -17.29
N GLY A 317 23.08 -4.48 -16.18
CA GLY A 317 24.42 -4.01 -15.88
C GLY A 317 24.43 -2.64 -15.21
N HIS A 318 25.61 -2.14 -14.94
CA HIS A 318 25.80 -0.86 -14.23
C HIS A 318 25.33 0.35 -15.05
N VAL A 319 25.09 1.49 -14.39
CA VAL A 319 24.88 2.80 -15.05
C VAL A 319 26.13 3.12 -15.88
N ASP A 320 25.96 3.81 -17.00
CA ASP A 320 27.04 4.22 -17.92
C ASP A 320 27.87 3.11 -18.57
N HIS A 321 27.55 1.83 -18.36
CA HIS A 321 28.17 0.74 -19.10
C HIS A 321 27.68 0.61 -20.55
N GLY A 322 26.69 1.40 -20.94
CA GLY A 322 26.22 1.54 -22.32
C GLY A 322 25.14 0.54 -22.73
N LYS A 323 24.30 0.08 -21.78
CA LYS A 323 23.14 -0.80 -22.07
C LYS A 323 22.25 -0.24 -23.17
N THR A 324 21.67 0.93 -22.92
CA THR A 324 20.76 1.61 -23.86
C THR A 324 21.47 2.00 -25.15
N SER A 325 22.79 2.29 -25.12
CA SER A 325 23.56 2.57 -26.33
C SER A 325 23.74 1.33 -27.22
N ILE A 326 23.94 0.14 -26.62
CA ILE A 326 23.96 -1.12 -27.37
C ILE A 326 22.59 -1.36 -28.01
N LEU A 327 21.51 -1.18 -27.25
CA LEU A 327 20.16 -1.36 -27.74
C LEU A 327 19.78 -0.34 -28.82
N ASP A 328 20.21 0.91 -28.70
CA ASP A 328 20.06 1.93 -29.74
C ASP A 328 20.80 1.55 -31.04
N ALA A 329 22.00 0.99 -30.90
CA ALA A 329 22.76 0.51 -32.05
C ALA A 329 22.07 -0.68 -32.76
N ILE A 330 21.45 -1.60 -32.01
CA ILE A 330 20.67 -2.73 -32.51
C ILE A 330 19.40 -2.23 -33.21
N ARG A 331 18.67 -1.28 -32.60
CA ARG A 331 17.41 -0.73 -33.15
C ARG A 331 17.61 0.28 -34.27
N HIS A 332 18.83 0.77 -34.49
CA HIS A 332 19.13 1.93 -35.33
C HIS A 332 18.33 3.19 -34.91
N ALA A 333 18.16 3.37 -33.61
CA ALA A 333 17.42 4.47 -32.99
C ALA A 333 18.36 5.31 -32.10
N ASN A 334 17.85 6.36 -31.52
CA ASN A 334 18.58 7.22 -30.58
C ASN A 334 17.66 7.60 -29.41
N VAL A 335 17.30 6.63 -28.62
CA VAL A 335 16.37 6.79 -27.47
C VAL A 335 17.10 7.51 -26.32
N THR A 336 18.38 7.18 -26.11
CA THR A 336 19.23 7.79 -25.07
C THR A 336 19.21 9.33 -25.09
N ALA A 337 19.19 9.94 -26.28
CA ALA A 337 19.13 11.39 -26.40
C ALA A 337 17.78 12.02 -26.02
N GLY A 338 16.72 11.22 -25.94
CA GLY A 338 15.37 11.68 -25.57
C GLY A 338 15.04 11.51 -24.08
N GLU A 339 15.79 10.71 -23.36
CA GLU A 339 15.57 10.42 -21.94
C GLU A 339 16.12 11.53 -21.03
N ALA A 340 15.39 11.82 -19.95
CA ALA A 340 15.80 12.83 -18.98
C ALA A 340 17.09 12.37 -18.25
N GLY A 341 18.13 13.22 -18.29
CA GLY A 341 19.44 12.88 -17.71
C GLY A 341 20.26 11.88 -18.53
N GLY A 342 19.77 11.43 -19.69
CA GLY A 342 20.44 10.43 -20.53
C GLY A 342 20.48 9.04 -19.90
N ILE A 343 19.61 8.75 -18.94
CA ILE A 343 19.51 7.47 -18.22
C ILE A 343 18.14 6.85 -18.43
N THR A 344 18.11 5.54 -18.65
CA THR A 344 16.85 4.77 -18.76
C THR A 344 16.21 4.64 -17.39
N GLN A 345 14.95 5.05 -17.25
CA GLN A 345 14.17 5.03 -16.01
C GLN A 345 12.88 4.18 -16.12
N HIS A 346 12.55 3.67 -17.30
CA HIS A 346 11.41 2.81 -17.59
C HIS A 346 11.86 1.48 -18.18
N ILE A 347 11.01 0.45 -18.09
CA ILE A 347 11.28 -0.81 -18.79
C ILE A 347 10.81 -0.67 -20.24
N GLY A 348 11.75 -0.63 -21.17
CA GLY A 348 11.46 -0.67 -22.60
C GLY A 348 11.31 -2.10 -23.11
N ALA A 349 10.25 -2.42 -23.85
CA ALA A 349 10.09 -3.71 -24.51
C ALA A 349 9.91 -3.51 -26.03
N TYR A 350 10.71 -4.21 -26.81
CA TYR A 350 10.66 -4.10 -28.27
C TYR A 350 11.19 -5.32 -28.97
N ARG A 351 10.82 -5.47 -30.23
CA ARG A 351 11.19 -6.61 -31.05
C ARG A 351 12.10 -6.20 -32.21
N VAL A 352 13.12 -7.00 -32.46
CA VAL A 352 14.06 -6.84 -33.58
C VAL A 352 14.02 -8.11 -34.43
N ASN A 353 13.99 -7.92 -35.74
CA ASN A 353 14.08 -9.02 -36.68
C ASN A 353 15.49 -9.06 -37.30
N ILE A 354 16.14 -10.24 -37.23
CA ILE A 354 17.48 -10.45 -37.74
C ILE A 354 17.42 -11.73 -38.62
N ASP A 355 17.70 -11.58 -39.90
CA ASP A 355 17.70 -12.66 -40.89
C ASP A 355 16.42 -13.54 -40.88
N GLY A 356 15.27 -12.89 -40.54
CA GLY A 356 13.99 -13.58 -40.46
C GLY A 356 13.66 -14.22 -39.12
N LYS A 357 14.56 -14.16 -38.14
CA LYS A 357 14.32 -14.57 -36.75
C LYS A 357 14.05 -13.35 -35.89
N ASP A 358 13.04 -13.41 -35.05
CA ASP A 358 12.68 -12.33 -34.12
C ASP A 358 13.37 -12.53 -32.77
N ILE A 359 13.84 -11.43 -32.15
CA ILE A 359 14.32 -11.37 -30.77
C ILE A 359 13.57 -10.27 -30.07
N THR A 360 13.05 -10.54 -28.86
CA THR A 360 12.39 -9.55 -28.02
C THR A 360 13.35 -9.08 -26.92
N PHE A 361 13.64 -7.79 -26.87
CA PHE A 361 14.51 -7.19 -25.87
C PHE A 361 13.69 -6.47 -24.80
N LEU A 362 14.12 -6.59 -23.55
CA LEU A 362 13.68 -5.81 -22.42
C LEU A 362 14.85 -4.97 -21.91
N ASP A 363 14.74 -3.64 -22.05
CA ASP A 363 15.70 -2.70 -21.48
C ASP A 363 15.35 -2.40 -20.02
N THR A 364 16.32 -2.49 -19.11
CA THR A 364 16.10 -2.25 -17.69
C THR A 364 16.98 -1.12 -17.17
N PRO A 365 16.46 -0.25 -16.26
CA PRO A 365 17.25 0.79 -15.63
C PRO A 365 18.45 0.22 -14.86
N GLY A 366 19.62 0.87 -14.97
CA GLY A 366 20.84 0.45 -14.27
C GLY A 366 20.90 0.87 -12.81
N HIS A 367 20.17 1.92 -12.40
CA HIS A 367 20.29 2.53 -11.08
C HIS A 367 19.75 1.65 -9.94
N ALA A 368 20.41 1.69 -8.76
CA ALA A 368 20.05 0.92 -7.57
C ALA A 368 18.61 1.13 -7.09
N ALA A 369 18.00 2.30 -7.36
CA ALA A 369 16.60 2.58 -7.05
C ALA A 369 15.62 1.63 -7.76
N PHE A 370 16.00 1.05 -8.91
CA PHE A 370 15.12 0.23 -9.75
C PHE A 370 15.37 -1.28 -9.63
N THR A 371 15.77 -1.74 -8.44
CA THR A 371 16.05 -3.18 -8.17
C THR A 371 14.86 -4.09 -8.50
N THR A 372 13.63 -3.68 -8.13
CA THR A 372 12.40 -4.44 -8.46
C THR A 372 12.15 -4.58 -9.95
N MET A 373 12.47 -3.55 -10.74
CA MET A 373 12.36 -3.61 -12.20
C MET A 373 13.36 -4.60 -12.82
N ARG A 374 14.61 -4.67 -12.30
CA ARG A 374 15.60 -5.67 -12.75
C ARG A 374 15.20 -7.08 -12.38
N ALA A 375 14.73 -7.31 -11.15
CA ALA A 375 14.22 -8.62 -10.72
C ALA A 375 13.06 -9.09 -11.61
N ARG A 376 12.10 -8.21 -11.87
CA ARG A 376 10.96 -8.46 -12.78
C ARG A 376 11.44 -8.78 -14.18
N GLY A 377 12.36 -7.99 -14.73
CA GLY A 377 12.95 -8.23 -16.03
C GLY A 377 13.58 -9.63 -16.14
N ALA A 378 14.35 -10.05 -15.13
CA ALA A 378 14.97 -11.38 -15.10
C ALA A 378 13.94 -12.51 -15.07
N MET A 379 12.88 -12.39 -14.23
CA MET A 379 11.87 -13.47 -14.06
C MET A 379 11.04 -13.73 -15.32
N VAL A 380 10.92 -12.75 -16.21
CA VAL A 380 10.04 -12.81 -17.39
C VAL A 380 10.79 -13.26 -18.65
N THR A 381 12.13 -13.33 -18.59
CA THR A 381 13.01 -13.53 -19.75
C THR A 381 13.66 -14.92 -19.79
N ASP A 382 14.16 -15.27 -20.96
CA ASP A 382 14.85 -16.54 -21.22
C ASP A 382 16.38 -16.40 -21.11
N ILE A 383 16.90 -15.22 -21.49
CA ILE A 383 18.33 -14.92 -21.57
C ILE A 383 18.59 -13.54 -20.95
N ALA A 384 19.64 -13.42 -20.17
CA ALA A 384 20.13 -12.15 -19.63
C ALA A 384 21.44 -11.74 -20.30
N VAL A 385 21.47 -10.57 -20.93
CA VAL A 385 22.70 -9.95 -21.45
C VAL A 385 23.25 -9.01 -20.41
N LEU A 386 24.38 -9.39 -19.82
CA LEU A 386 25.08 -8.60 -18.83
C LEU A 386 26.09 -7.67 -19.51
N VAL A 387 25.82 -6.37 -19.50
CA VAL A 387 26.71 -5.37 -20.10
C VAL A 387 27.73 -4.88 -19.08
N VAL A 388 28.99 -5.10 -19.37
CA VAL A 388 30.13 -4.65 -18.54
C VAL A 388 31.05 -3.78 -19.39
N ALA A 389 31.42 -2.62 -18.89
CA ALA A 389 32.37 -1.74 -19.58
C ALA A 389 33.79 -2.27 -19.38
N ALA A 390 34.56 -2.37 -20.47
CA ALA A 390 35.92 -2.93 -20.47
C ALA A 390 36.95 -2.05 -19.72
N ASP A 391 36.65 -0.76 -19.52
CA ASP A 391 37.45 0.24 -18.80
C ASP A 391 37.15 0.30 -17.30
N ASP A 392 35.92 -0.03 -16.87
CA ASP A 392 35.44 0.12 -15.48
C ASP A 392 35.42 -1.23 -14.73
N GLY A 393 35.20 -2.36 -15.44
CA GLY A 393 35.08 -3.69 -14.84
C GLY A 393 33.74 -3.95 -14.16
N ILE A 394 33.71 -4.89 -13.19
CA ILE A 394 32.49 -5.26 -12.46
C ILE A 394 32.21 -4.28 -11.33
N MET A 395 31.05 -3.64 -11.39
CA MET A 395 30.55 -2.65 -10.43
C MET A 395 29.42 -3.25 -9.55
N PRO A 396 29.06 -2.64 -8.38
CA PRO A 396 28.07 -3.21 -7.45
C PRO A 396 26.72 -3.55 -8.10
N GLN A 397 26.23 -2.73 -9.03
CA GLN A 397 24.97 -2.98 -9.74
C GLN A 397 25.10 -4.11 -10.78
N THR A 398 26.32 -4.39 -11.25
CA THR A 398 26.60 -5.56 -12.08
C THR A 398 26.49 -6.84 -11.24
N VAL A 399 27.01 -6.82 -10.00
CA VAL A 399 26.87 -7.94 -9.06
C VAL A 399 25.41 -8.21 -8.72
N GLU A 400 24.63 -7.16 -8.49
CA GLU A 400 23.17 -7.26 -8.27
C GLU A 400 22.48 -7.90 -9.49
N ALA A 401 22.83 -7.48 -10.71
CA ALA A 401 22.29 -8.05 -11.95
C ALA A 401 22.63 -9.54 -12.10
N ILE A 402 23.86 -9.95 -11.76
CA ILE A 402 24.26 -11.37 -11.73
C ILE A 402 23.39 -12.16 -10.76
N ASN A 403 23.17 -11.63 -9.55
CA ASN A 403 22.37 -12.30 -8.53
C ASN A 403 20.89 -12.45 -8.98
N HIS A 404 20.31 -11.43 -9.62
CA HIS A 404 18.97 -11.51 -10.17
C HIS A 404 18.85 -12.54 -11.29
N ALA A 405 19.84 -12.57 -12.22
CA ALA A 405 19.85 -13.55 -13.30
C ALA A 405 20.01 -14.99 -12.78
N LYS A 406 20.90 -15.19 -11.79
CA LYS A 406 21.06 -16.50 -11.11
C LYS A 406 19.79 -16.92 -10.36
N ALA A 407 19.17 -16.02 -9.62
CA ALA A 407 17.94 -16.30 -8.88
C ALA A 407 16.76 -16.67 -9.80
N ALA A 408 16.71 -16.06 -10.99
CA ALA A 408 15.71 -16.37 -12.02
C ALA A 408 16.06 -17.61 -12.84
N GLY A 409 17.27 -18.17 -12.72
CA GLY A 409 17.71 -19.35 -13.48
C GLY A 409 17.86 -19.12 -14.98
N VAL A 410 18.06 -17.86 -15.41
CA VAL A 410 18.21 -17.51 -16.84
C VAL A 410 19.65 -17.66 -17.31
N SER A 411 19.85 -18.00 -18.61
CA SER A 411 21.20 -18.06 -19.18
C SER A 411 21.80 -16.68 -19.30
N ILE A 412 23.07 -16.54 -18.90
CA ILE A 412 23.78 -15.26 -18.90
C ILE A 412 24.72 -15.21 -20.10
N ILE A 413 24.65 -14.13 -20.88
CA ILE A 413 25.63 -13.77 -21.92
C ILE A 413 26.30 -12.47 -21.49
N VAL A 414 27.60 -12.37 -21.53
CA VAL A 414 28.32 -11.15 -21.13
C VAL A 414 28.75 -10.37 -22.37
N ALA A 415 28.29 -9.12 -22.46
CA ALA A 415 28.71 -8.17 -23.48
C ALA A 415 29.75 -7.22 -22.88
N ILE A 416 31.00 -7.34 -23.23
CA ILE A 416 32.12 -6.49 -22.78
C ILE A 416 32.15 -5.26 -23.68
N ASN A 417 31.55 -4.15 -23.22
CA ASN A 417 31.37 -2.93 -24.02
C ASN A 417 32.53 -1.94 -23.88
N LYS A 418 32.52 -0.90 -24.72
CA LYS A 418 33.52 0.19 -24.80
C LYS A 418 34.89 -0.29 -25.26
N MET A 419 34.94 -1.31 -26.13
CA MET A 419 36.19 -1.83 -26.69
C MET A 419 36.95 -0.82 -27.55
N ASP A 420 36.32 0.29 -27.93
CA ASP A 420 36.91 1.41 -28.66
C ASP A 420 37.83 2.28 -27.80
N LYS A 421 37.76 2.16 -26.46
CA LYS A 421 38.59 2.93 -25.55
C LYS A 421 39.99 2.34 -25.41
N PRO A 422 41.05 3.20 -25.34
CA PRO A 422 42.42 2.71 -25.18
C PRO A 422 42.72 2.04 -23.83
N ALA A 423 41.90 2.29 -22.83
CA ALA A 423 41.93 1.67 -21.50
C ALA A 423 41.18 0.33 -21.41
N ALA A 424 40.55 -0.12 -22.48
CA ALA A 424 39.77 -1.35 -22.48
C ALA A 424 40.62 -2.59 -22.16
N ASN A 425 40.24 -3.35 -21.16
CA ASN A 425 40.90 -4.58 -20.75
C ASN A 425 39.87 -5.71 -20.56
N PRO A 426 39.52 -6.46 -21.61
CA PRO A 426 38.55 -7.53 -21.53
C PRO A 426 39.00 -8.69 -20.62
N ASP A 427 40.30 -8.98 -20.53
CA ASP A 427 40.82 -10.10 -19.73
C ASP A 427 40.62 -9.84 -18.22
N LEU A 428 40.75 -8.57 -17.79
CA LEU A 428 40.42 -8.18 -16.41
C LEU A 428 38.94 -8.45 -16.08
N VAL A 429 38.03 -8.10 -17.00
CA VAL A 429 36.59 -8.35 -16.81
C VAL A 429 36.32 -9.85 -16.71
N LYS A 430 36.94 -10.66 -17.60
CA LYS A 430 36.79 -12.14 -17.58
C LYS A 430 37.33 -12.72 -16.26
N GLN A 431 38.43 -12.20 -15.73
CA GLN A 431 38.97 -12.62 -14.44
C GLN A 431 38.03 -12.29 -13.30
N GLN A 432 37.47 -11.07 -13.25
CA GLN A 432 36.52 -10.65 -12.25
C GLN A 432 35.21 -11.48 -12.28
N LEU A 433 34.71 -11.85 -13.47
CA LEU A 433 33.54 -12.72 -13.63
C LEU A 433 33.70 -14.06 -12.92
N THR A 434 34.92 -14.63 -12.94
CA THR A 434 35.20 -15.92 -12.26
C THR A 434 35.05 -15.83 -10.75
N GLU A 435 35.24 -14.66 -10.14
CA GLU A 435 35.00 -14.45 -8.69
C GLU A 435 33.50 -14.59 -8.33
N TYR A 436 32.62 -14.36 -9.33
CA TYR A 436 31.16 -14.53 -9.18
C TYR A 436 30.64 -15.84 -9.80
N GLU A 437 31.50 -16.85 -9.97
CA GLU A 437 31.14 -18.16 -10.52
C GLU A 437 30.63 -18.11 -11.98
N LEU A 438 30.98 -17.08 -12.73
CA LEU A 438 30.71 -16.95 -14.16
C LEU A 438 32.02 -17.21 -14.92
N VAL A 439 32.24 -18.49 -15.29
CA VAL A 439 33.47 -18.89 -15.99
C VAL A 439 33.27 -18.67 -17.49
N PRO A 440 34.11 -17.88 -18.16
CA PRO A 440 34.03 -17.69 -19.60
C PRO A 440 34.19 -19.01 -20.38
N GLU A 441 33.51 -19.11 -21.49
CA GLU A 441 33.59 -20.28 -22.41
C GLU A 441 35.04 -20.52 -22.85
N GLU A 442 35.83 -19.48 -23.12
CA GLU A 442 37.25 -19.58 -23.49
C GLU A 442 38.12 -20.27 -22.41
N TRP A 443 37.68 -20.25 -21.16
CA TRP A 443 38.36 -20.88 -20.01
C TRP A 443 37.70 -22.20 -19.59
N GLY A 444 36.81 -22.73 -20.46
CA GLY A 444 36.11 -24.00 -20.25
C GLY A 444 34.86 -23.94 -19.38
N GLY A 445 34.27 -22.76 -19.24
CA GLY A 445 32.96 -22.55 -18.59
C GLY A 445 31.80 -22.49 -19.59
N ASP A 446 30.65 -22.04 -19.10
CA ASP A 446 29.36 -22.05 -19.83
C ASP A 446 28.92 -20.61 -20.21
N VAL A 447 29.72 -19.55 -19.93
CA VAL A 447 29.27 -18.17 -20.12
C VAL A 447 29.97 -17.57 -21.36
N PRO A 448 29.19 -17.30 -22.45
CA PRO A 448 29.72 -16.57 -23.59
C PRO A 448 30.11 -15.15 -23.26
N CYS A 449 31.30 -14.71 -23.60
CA CYS A 449 31.79 -13.35 -23.37
C CYS A 449 32.13 -12.70 -24.71
N ILE A 450 31.40 -11.69 -25.13
CA ILE A 450 31.51 -11.07 -26.45
C ILE A 450 32.02 -9.64 -26.30
N PRO A 451 33.19 -9.31 -26.92
CA PRO A 451 33.69 -7.94 -26.95
C PRO A 451 32.84 -7.11 -27.93
N VAL A 452 32.25 -6.01 -27.45
CA VAL A 452 31.39 -5.14 -28.24
C VAL A 452 31.78 -3.68 -28.10
N SER A 453 31.40 -2.86 -29.06
CA SER A 453 31.41 -1.41 -28.96
C SER A 453 30.12 -0.82 -29.55
N ALA A 454 29.29 -0.26 -28.72
CA ALA A 454 28.08 0.44 -29.17
C ALA A 454 28.38 1.63 -30.08
N HIS A 455 29.52 2.31 -29.87
CA HIS A 455 29.92 3.48 -30.64
C HIS A 455 30.39 3.12 -32.07
N THR A 456 31.23 2.10 -32.21
CA THR A 456 31.76 1.66 -33.52
C THR A 456 30.88 0.55 -34.16
N LYS A 457 29.91 0.05 -33.45
CA LYS A 457 29.04 -1.10 -33.81
C LYS A 457 29.80 -2.42 -33.98
N MET A 458 31.03 -2.51 -33.45
CA MET A 458 31.84 -3.74 -33.48
C MET A 458 31.21 -4.81 -32.58
N GLY A 459 31.14 -6.09 -33.05
CA GLY A 459 30.71 -7.24 -32.26
C GLY A 459 29.22 -7.28 -31.93
N ILE A 460 28.39 -6.37 -32.49
CA ILE A 460 26.94 -6.37 -32.22
C ILE A 460 26.27 -7.53 -32.95
N ASP A 461 26.67 -7.79 -34.19
CA ASP A 461 26.12 -8.92 -34.97
C ASP A 461 26.50 -10.24 -34.31
N ASP A 462 27.75 -10.38 -33.82
CA ASP A 462 28.23 -11.57 -33.09
C ASP A 462 27.40 -11.77 -31.78
N LEU A 463 27.05 -10.69 -31.08
CA LEU A 463 26.18 -10.75 -29.88
C LEU A 463 24.79 -11.28 -30.23
N LEU A 464 24.21 -10.83 -31.35
CA LEU A 464 22.90 -11.23 -31.81
C LEU A 464 22.85 -12.68 -32.27
N GLU A 465 23.91 -13.14 -32.99
CA GLU A 465 24.07 -14.53 -33.37
C GLU A 465 24.21 -15.44 -32.15
N MET A 466 24.98 -15.03 -31.14
CA MET A 466 25.12 -15.79 -29.89
C MET A 466 23.82 -15.90 -29.13
N ILE A 467 23.00 -14.84 -29.07
CA ILE A 467 21.67 -14.87 -28.44
C ILE A 467 20.79 -15.90 -29.14
N LEU A 468 20.79 -15.93 -30.49
CA LEU A 468 20.02 -16.90 -31.26
C LEU A 468 20.54 -18.33 -31.06
N LEU A 469 21.85 -18.53 -30.94
CA LEU A 469 22.44 -19.85 -30.68
C LEU A 469 22.05 -20.37 -29.31
N VAL A 470 22.14 -19.55 -28.25
CA VAL A 470 21.71 -19.94 -26.90
C VAL A 470 20.22 -20.23 -26.86
N ALA A 471 19.40 -19.47 -27.60
CA ALA A 471 17.96 -19.71 -27.70
C ALA A 471 17.62 -21.03 -28.36
N GLU A 472 18.36 -21.41 -29.43
CA GLU A 472 18.23 -22.70 -30.09
C GLU A 472 18.64 -23.87 -29.17
N MET A 473 19.69 -23.71 -28.38
CA MET A 473 20.11 -24.72 -27.40
C MET A 473 19.07 -24.92 -26.28
N LYS A 474 18.30 -23.90 -25.94
CA LYS A 474 17.20 -23.97 -24.94
C LYS A 474 15.90 -24.56 -25.51
N GLU A 475 15.79 -24.74 -26.82
CA GLU A 475 14.57 -25.23 -27.49
C GLU A 475 13.30 -24.48 -27.01
N LEU A 476 13.29 -23.14 -27.06
CA LEU A 476 12.17 -22.33 -26.57
C LEU A 476 10.91 -22.62 -27.42
N LYS A 477 9.88 -23.12 -26.75
CA LYS A 477 8.60 -23.52 -27.39
C LYS A 477 7.42 -22.87 -26.67
N ALA A 478 6.33 -22.63 -27.36
CA ALA A 478 5.04 -22.20 -26.81
C ALA A 478 3.89 -22.68 -27.70
N ASN A 479 2.70 -22.77 -27.15
CA ASN A 479 1.49 -23.15 -27.88
C ASN A 479 0.72 -21.88 -28.30
N PRO A 480 0.67 -21.49 -29.59
CA PRO A 480 -0.02 -20.29 -30.03
C PRO A 480 -1.54 -20.40 -30.01
N ASP A 481 -2.10 -21.62 -30.05
CA ASP A 481 -3.54 -21.86 -30.20
C ASP A 481 -4.31 -21.82 -28.86
N ARG A 482 -3.63 -21.59 -27.74
CA ARG A 482 -4.19 -21.50 -26.41
C ARG A 482 -4.65 -20.05 -26.07
N ALA A 483 -5.46 -19.91 -25.02
CA ALA A 483 -5.75 -18.60 -24.42
C ALA A 483 -4.45 -17.93 -23.95
N ALA A 484 -4.32 -16.62 -24.17
CA ALA A 484 -3.09 -15.92 -23.87
C ALA A 484 -2.80 -15.90 -22.36
N LYS A 485 -1.57 -16.26 -22.02
CA LYS A 485 -0.97 -16.14 -20.69
C LYS A 485 0.35 -15.36 -20.82
N GLY A 486 0.64 -14.50 -19.86
CA GLY A 486 1.88 -13.76 -19.86
C GLY A 486 2.01 -12.85 -18.64
N THR A 487 2.87 -11.85 -18.74
CA THR A 487 3.19 -10.96 -17.60
C THR A 487 3.06 -9.50 -17.98
N VAL A 488 2.61 -8.68 -17.03
CA VAL A 488 2.58 -7.22 -17.14
C VAL A 488 3.99 -6.69 -16.91
N ILE A 489 4.58 -6.04 -17.93
CA ILE A 489 5.89 -5.42 -17.82
C ILE A 489 5.78 -4.12 -17.06
N GLU A 490 4.90 -3.23 -17.53
CA GLU A 490 4.71 -1.90 -17.00
C GLU A 490 3.27 -1.43 -17.21
N ALA A 491 2.78 -0.55 -16.33
CA ALA A 491 1.43 -0.01 -16.46
C ALA A 491 1.40 1.48 -16.11
N ARG A 492 0.53 2.22 -16.83
CA ARG A 492 0.38 3.67 -16.69
C ARG A 492 -1.08 4.10 -16.85
N LEU A 493 -1.38 5.30 -16.38
CA LEU A 493 -2.70 5.92 -16.53
C LEU A 493 -2.64 7.06 -17.56
N ASP A 494 -3.26 6.85 -18.71
CA ASP A 494 -3.39 7.87 -19.76
C ASP A 494 -4.72 8.64 -19.60
N LYS A 495 -4.68 9.99 -19.62
CA LYS A 495 -5.88 10.83 -19.47
C LYS A 495 -6.96 10.58 -20.53
N GLY A 496 -6.56 10.17 -21.73
CA GLY A 496 -7.48 9.98 -22.88
C GLY A 496 -7.91 8.54 -23.08
N ARG A 497 -7.01 7.57 -22.79
CA ARG A 497 -7.19 6.14 -23.06
C ARG A 497 -7.57 5.35 -21.80
N GLY A 498 -7.38 5.93 -20.61
CA GLY A 498 -7.54 5.25 -19.31
C GLY A 498 -6.33 4.40 -18.95
N PRO A 499 -6.50 3.30 -18.17
CA PRO A 499 -5.43 2.39 -17.87
C PRO A 499 -4.83 1.76 -19.12
N VAL A 500 -3.51 1.78 -19.20
CA VAL A 500 -2.70 1.24 -20.30
C VAL A 500 -1.62 0.39 -19.71
N ALA A 501 -1.50 -0.87 -20.15
CA ALA A 501 -0.48 -1.78 -19.68
C ALA A 501 0.34 -2.31 -20.85
N THR A 502 1.65 -2.38 -20.70
CA THR A 502 2.55 -3.09 -21.59
C THR A 502 2.66 -4.52 -21.09
N VAL A 503 2.22 -5.46 -21.88
CA VAL A 503 2.21 -6.89 -21.51
C VAL A 503 3.10 -7.69 -22.47
N LEU A 504 3.75 -8.72 -21.94
CA LEU A 504 4.48 -9.71 -22.73
C LEU A 504 3.69 -11.01 -22.74
N VAL A 505 3.28 -11.44 -23.91
CA VAL A 505 2.63 -12.74 -24.09
C VAL A 505 3.70 -13.82 -24.00
N GLN A 506 3.55 -14.78 -23.10
CA GLN A 506 4.47 -15.90 -22.92
C GLN A 506 3.95 -17.17 -23.60
N ASN A 507 2.65 -17.43 -23.51
CA ASN A 507 1.99 -18.56 -24.11
C ASN A 507 0.63 -18.14 -24.69
N GLY A 508 0.13 -18.82 -25.70
CA GLY A 508 -1.15 -18.50 -26.34
C GLY A 508 -1.10 -17.28 -27.25
N THR A 509 -2.25 -16.88 -27.77
CA THR A 509 -2.42 -15.68 -28.61
C THR A 509 -3.46 -14.75 -28.04
N LEU A 510 -3.08 -13.51 -27.79
CA LEU A 510 -3.95 -12.45 -27.29
C LEU A 510 -4.67 -11.75 -28.46
N HIS A 511 -5.98 -11.59 -28.37
CA HIS A 511 -6.78 -10.94 -29.41
C HIS A 511 -7.47 -9.68 -28.87
N THR A 512 -7.75 -8.73 -29.78
CA THR A 512 -8.62 -7.60 -29.46
C THR A 512 -10.05 -8.09 -29.18
N GLY A 513 -10.57 -7.74 -27.99
CA GLY A 513 -11.89 -8.17 -27.53
C GLY A 513 -11.85 -9.22 -26.42
N ASP A 514 -10.70 -9.83 -26.19
CA ASP A 514 -10.51 -10.81 -25.10
C ASP A 514 -10.71 -10.17 -23.74
N ILE A 515 -11.19 -10.96 -22.81
CA ILE A 515 -11.32 -10.57 -21.41
C ILE A 515 -10.04 -11.03 -20.72
N VAL A 516 -9.36 -10.11 -20.05
CA VAL A 516 -8.09 -10.37 -19.39
C VAL A 516 -8.22 -10.09 -17.91
N VAL A 517 -7.73 -11.00 -17.08
CA VAL A 517 -7.49 -10.84 -15.66
C VAL A 517 -5.99 -10.63 -15.48
N ALA A 518 -5.59 -9.53 -14.83
CA ALA A 518 -4.19 -9.23 -14.51
C ALA A 518 -4.11 -8.88 -13.02
N GLY A 519 -3.58 -9.79 -12.22
CA GLY A 519 -3.53 -9.63 -10.76
C GLY A 519 -4.91 -9.33 -10.17
N THR A 520 -5.07 -8.13 -9.62
CA THR A 520 -6.30 -7.62 -9.02
C THR A 520 -7.18 -6.81 -9.98
N THR A 521 -6.87 -6.79 -11.28
CA THR A 521 -7.63 -6.04 -12.28
C THR A 521 -8.21 -6.95 -13.36
N VAL A 522 -9.35 -6.56 -13.90
CA VAL A 522 -10.00 -7.24 -15.03
C VAL A 522 -10.42 -6.20 -16.06
N GLY A 523 -10.40 -6.59 -17.32
CA GLY A 523 -10.90 -5.71 -18.38
C GLY A 523 -11.03 -6.43 -19.72
N ARG A 524 -11.74 -5.79 -20.63
CA ARG A 524 -11.84 -6.25 -22.01
C ARG A 524 -10.91 -5.45 -22.90
N ILE A 525 -10.01 -6.08 -23.59
CA ILE A 525 -9.06 -5.42 -24.50
C ILE A 525 -9.80 -4.67 -25.61
N ARG A 526 -9.67 -3.35 -25.60
CA ARG A 526 -10.28 -2.45 -26.62
C ARG A 526 -9.37 -2.27 -27.82
N ALA A 527 -8.09 -2.10 -27.58
CA ALA A 527 -7.08 -1.98 -28.63
C ALA A 527 -5.73 -2.46 -28.10
N MET A 528 -4.94 -3.03 -28.99
CA MET A 528 -3.54 -3.39 -28.79
C MET A 528 -2.67 -2.58 -29.75
N MET A 529 -1.50 -2.16 -29.29
CA MET A 529 -0.49 -1.47 -30.10
C MET A 529 0.85 -2.17 -29.95
N ASN A 530 1.60 -2.19 -31.06
CA ASN A 530 2.98 -2.66 -31.01
C ASN A 530 3.92 -1.53 -30.51
N GLU A 531 5.20 -1.82 -30.41
CA GLU A 531 6.26 -0.87 -30.00
C GLU A 531 6.38 0.37 -30.92
N ARG A 532 5.81 0.34 -32.14
CA ARG A 532 5.78 1.45 -33.09
C ARG A 532 4.52 2.30 -32.98
N GLY A 533 3.60 1.96 -32.07
CA GLY A 533 2.33 2.63 -31.90
C GLY A 533 1.27 2.24 -32.94
N GLU A 534 1.50 1.19 -33.74
CA GLU A 534 0.55 0.68 -34.73
C GLU A 534 -0.44 -0.27 -34.05
N ARG A 535 -1.70 -0.23 -34.50
CA ARG A 535 -2.73 -1.12 -33.97
C ARG A 535 -2.57 -2.54 -34.51
N VAL A 536 -2.48 -3.51 -33.60
CA VAL A 536 -2.45 -4.93 -33.94
C VAL A 536 -3.74 -5.60 -33.47
N LYS A 537 -4.16 -6.66 -34.17
CA LYS A 537 -5.38 -7.41 -33.85
C LYS A 537 -5.09 -8.65 -32.99
N SER A 538 -3.91 -9.20 -33.09
CA SER A 538 -3.46 -10.38 -32.38
C SER A 538 -1.99 -10.25 -32.01
N ALA A 539 -1.60 -10.81 -30.87
CA ALA A 539 -0.22 -10.90 -30.39
C ALA A 539 0.04 -12.34 -29.94
N GLY A 540 0.97 -13.01 -30.59
CA GLY A 540 1.40 -14.37 -30.26
C GLY A 540 2.48 -14.40 -29.17
N PRO A 541 3.06 -15.58 -28.90
CA PRO A 541 4.11 -15.75 -27.88
C PRO A 541 5.34 -14.87 -28.14
N SER A 542 5.97 -14.41 -27.07
CA SER A 542 7.15 -13.51 -27.05
C SER A 542 6.93 -12.14 -27.68
N VAL A 543 5.69 -11.71 -27.90
CA VAL A 543 5.37 -10.39 -28.49
C VAL A 543 4.99 -9.42 -27.38
N PRO A 544 5.72 -8.29 -27.19
CA PRO A 544 5.29 -7.23 -26.30
C PRO A 544 4.21 -6.38 -26.98
N VAL A 545 3.14 -6.07 -26.25
CA VAL A 545 2.05 -5.21 -26.74
C VAL A 545 1.53 -4.28 -25.65
N GLU A 546 1.23 -3.07 -26.05
CA GLU A 546 0.52 -2.09 -25.22
C GLU A 546 -0.99 -2.36 -25.33
N VAL A 547 -1.64 -2.71 -24.23
CA VAL A 547 -3.08 -3.02 -24.16
C VAL A 547 -3.85 -1.90 -23.48
N THR A 548 -5.07 -1.64 -23.96
CA THR A 548 -6.01 -0.68 -23.39
C THR A 548 -7.36 -1.34 -23.14
N GLY A 549 -8.05 -0.94 -22.06
CA GLY A 549 -9.39 -1.43 -21.76
C GLY A 549 -9.51 -2.14 -20.43
N LEU A 550 -8.44 -2.19 -19.64
CA LEU A 550 -8.46 -2.61 -18.24
C LEU A 550 -9.28 -1.62 -17.41
N ASN A 551 -9.86 -2.08 -16.30
CA ASN A 551 -10.66 -1.23 -15.41
C ASN A 551 -9.77 -0.33 -14.55
N GLU A 552 -8.66 -0.87 -14.05
CA GLU A 552 -7.68 -0.20 -13.20
C GLU A 552 -6.28 -0.45 -13.76
N VAL A 553 -5.29 0.24 -13.20
CA VAL A 553 -3.87 0.05 -13.56
C VAL A 553 -3.37 -1.20 -12.84
N PRO A 554 -2.96 -2.27 -13.55
CA PRO A 554 -2.41 -3.48 -12.94
C PRO A 554 -1.03 -3.21 -12.33
N VAL A 555 -0.65 -4.07 -11.38
CA VAL A 555 0.70 -4.03 -10.83
C VAL A 555 1.68 -4.62 -11.83
N GLY A 556 2.83 -3.97 -12.00
CA GLY A 556 3.87 -4.52 -12.86
C GLY A 556 4.43 -5.81 -12.27
N GLY A 557 4.60 -6.84 -13.11
CA GLY A 557 5.00 -8.18 -12.69
C GLY A 557 3.83 -9.14 -12.48
N ASP A 558 2.58 -8.63 -12.43
CA ASP A 558 1.41 -9.50 -12.35
C ASP A 558 1.31 -10.42 -13.57
N THR A 559 0.92 -11.66 -13.34
CA THR A 559 0.54 -12.55 -14.43
C THR A 559 -0.81 -12.14 -14.99
N PHE A 560 -0.95 -12.13 -16.31
CA PHE A 560 -2.24 -11.96 -16.94
C PHE A 560 -2.68 -13.23 -17.64
N ASN A 561 -3.99 -13.48 -17.60
CA ASN A 561 -4.62 -14.62 -18.26
C ASN A 561 -5.83 -14.15 -19.06
N ALA A 562 -5.92 -14.57 -20.32
CA ALA A 562 -7.12 -14.37 -21.12
C ALA A 562 -8.16 -15.41 -20.75
N VAL A 563 -9.38 -14.97 -20.45
CA VAL A 563 -10.46 -15.81 -19.95
C VAL A 563 -11.73 -15.65 -20.79
N SER A 564 -12.57 -16.68 -20.79
CA SER A 564 -13.79 -16.67 -21.60
C SER A 564 -14.99 -16.02 -20.90
N ASP A 565 -15.08 -16.10 -19.57
CA ASP A 565 -16.22 -15.63 -18.78
C ASP A 565 -15.89 -14.38 -17.94
N GLU A 566 -16.46 -13.23 -18.35
CA GLU A 566 -16.26 -11.95 -17.68
C GLU A 566 -16.85 -11.92 -16.26
N ARG A 567 -17.88 -12.71 -16.01
CA ARG A 567 -18.55 -12.70 -14.70
C ARG A 567 -17.70 -13.41 -13.65
N LEU A 568 -17.20 -14.60 -13.99
CA LEU A 568 -16.29 -15.35 -13.11
C LEU A 568 -14.96 -14.61 -12.93
N ALA A 569 -14.48 -13.95 -13.98
CA ALA A 569 -13.28 -13.12 -13.90
C ALA A 569 -13.42 -11.96 -12.89
N ARG A 570 -14.59 -11.31 -12.85
CA ARG A 570 -14.87 -10.26 -11.87
C ARG A 570 -14.99 -10.80 -10.44
N GLU A 571 -15.61 -11.97 -10.29
CA GLU A 571 -15.76 -12.65 -9.00
C GLU A 571 -14.37 -13.04 -8.44
N LEU A 572 -13.47 -13.56 -9.29
CA LEU A 572 -12.08 -13.86 -8.92
C LEU A 572 -11.32 -12.61 -8.46
N VAL A 573 -11.44 -11.51 -9.22
CA VAL A 573 -10.78 -10.24 -8.86
C VAL A 573 -11.33 -9.68 -7.54
N GLU A 574 -12.63 -9.75 -7.30
CA GLU A 574 -13.24 -9.31 -6.05
C GLU A 574 -12.77 -10.16 -4.87
N GLN A 575 -12.60 -11.46 -5.06
CA GLN A 575 -12.04 -12.36 -4.06
C GLN A 575 -10.58 -11.97 -3.73
N ARG A 576 -9.71 -11.84 -4.74
CA ARG A 576 -8.29 -11.43 -4.56
C ARG A 576 -8.15 -10.08 -3.86
N LEU A 577 -9.01 -9.10 -4.20
CA LEU A 577 -9.03 -7.80 -3.53
C LEU A 577 -9.46 -7.90 -2.07
N THR A 578 -10.35 -8.84 -1.74
CA THR A 578 -10.80 -9.06 -0.36
C THR A 578 -9.69 -9.72 0.45
N GLU A 579 -9.05 -10.75 -0.09
CA GLU A 579 -7.90 -11.44 0.50
C GLU A 579 -6.75 -10.45 0.77
N GLN A 580 -6.40 -9.62 -0.22
CA GLN A 580 -5.36 -8.60 -0.05
C GLN A 580 -5.69 -7.58 1.06
N LYS A 581 -6.96 -7.17 1.18
CA LYS A 581 -7.40 -6.28 2.26
C LYS A 581 -7.33 -6.96 3.63
N GLU A 582 -7.70 -8.23 3.72
CA GLU A 582 -7.60 -9.02 4.94
C GLU A 582 -6.14 -9.24 5.37
N GLU A 583 -5.23 -9.52 4.44
CA GLU A 583 -3.80 -9.61 4.69
C GLU A 583 -3.23 -8.29 5.21
N MET A 584 -3.56 -7.18 4.55
CA MET A 584 -3.15 -5.84 5.01
C MET A 584 -3.71 -5.52 6.40
N PHE A 585 -4.96 -5.88 6.69
CA PHE A 585 -5.55 -5.67 8.00
C PHE A 585 -4.90 -6.54 9.07
N ASN A 586 -4.65 -7.81 8.79
CA ASN A 586 -3.99 -8.75 9.70
C ASN A 586 -2.53 -8.38 9.98
N SER A 587 -1.83 -7.78 9.01
CA SER A 587 -0.47 -7.29 9.20
C SER A 587 -0.40 -6.07 10.13
N GLN A 588 -1.45 -5.23 10.14
CA GLN A 588 -1.52 -4.03 10.99
C GLN A 588 -2.02 -4.32 12.41
N THR A 589 -2.75 -5.40 12.64
CA THR A 589 -3.45 -5.68 13.91
C THR A 589 -2.61 -6.41 14.96
N LYS A 590 -1.42 -6.89 14.64
CA LYS A 590 -0.56 -7.58 15.61
C LYS A 590 0.23 -6.59 16.48
N VAL A 591 -0.49 -5.73 17.22
CA VAL A 591 0.13 -4.93 18.29
C VAL A 591 0.31 -5.83 19.51
N THR A 592 1.53 -6.36 19.70
CA THR A 592 1.91 -7.04 20.93
C THR A 592 2.41 -6.00 21.95
N LEU A 593 2.42 -6.36 23.24
CA LEU A 593 2.95 -5.48 24.30
C LEU A 593 4.43 -5.10 24.07
N ASP A 594 5.18 -5.94 23.37
CA ASP A 594 6.57 -5.67 22.99
C ASP A 594 6.64 -4.55 21.93
N ASN A 595 5.74 -4.59 20.93
CA ASN A 595 5.64 -3.54 19.92
C ASN A 595 5.12 -2.20 20.48
N LEU A 596 4.40 -2.21 21.62
CA LEU A 596 3.93 -0.97 22.24
C LEU A 596 5.10 -0.10 22.74
N PHE A 597 6.18 -0.73 23.25
CA PHE A 597 7.38 0.00 23.64
C PHE A 597 8.17 0.54 22.44
N GLU A 598 8.15 -0.16 21.31
CA GLU A 598 8.72 0.32 20.05
C GLU A 598 7.88 1.47 19.48
N GLN A 599 6.55 1.36 19.47
CA GLN A 599 5.65 2.43 19.06
C GLN A 599 5.74 3.67 19.96
N MET A 600 6.01 3.52 21.26
CA MET A 600 6.28 4.68 22.15
C MET A 600 7.59 5.37 21.80
N LYS A 601 8.61 4.63 21.38
CA LYS A 601 9.86 5.20 20.84
C LYS A 601 9.68 5.81 19.46
N GLU A 602 8.89 5.18 18.60
CA GLU A 602 8.50 5.72 17.28
C GLU A 602 7.70 7.03 17.41
N GLY A 603 6.89 7.20 18.46
CA GLY A 603 6.16 8.44 18.73
C GLY A 603 7.04 9.65 19.09
N GLU A 604 8.32 9.45 19.39
CA GLU A 604 9.31 10.53 19.60
C GLU A 604 10.07 10.87 18.31
N MET A 605 10.03 10.01 17.28
CA MET A 605 10.70 10.26 16.00
C MET A 605 9.92 11.27 15.15
N LYS A 606 10.64 12.11 14.44
CA LYS A 606 10.03 13.03 13.47
C LYS A 606 9.64 12.25 12.21
N GLU A 607 8.41 12.39 11.76
CA GLU A 607 7.91 11.79 10.53
C GLU A 607 7.85 12.83 9.41
N LEU A 608 8.52 12.51 8.29
CA LEU A 608 8.34 13.19 7.01
C LEU A 608 7.33 12.42 6.17
N LYS A 609 6.11 12.93 6.09
CA LYS A 609 5.02 12.30 5.34
C LYS A 609 5.06 12.73 3.88
N VAL A 610 5.01 11.75 2.97
CA VAL A 610 5.15 11.99 1.53
C VAL A 610 4.01 11.30 0.78
N ILE A 611 3.50 11.97 -0.26
CA ILE A 611 2.60 11.38 -1.27
C ILE A 611 3.39 11.30 -2.58
N VAL A 612 3.49 10.12 -3.17
CA VAL A 612 4.23 9.88 -4.40
C VAL A 612 3.29 9.73 -5.58
N LYS A 613 3.50 10.51 -6.63
CA LYS A 613 2.83 10.37 -7.92
C LYS A 613 3.84 10.22 -9.04
N ALA A 614 3.69 9.20 -9.86
CA ALA A 614 4.57 8.98 -11.01
C ALA A 614 3.78 8.65 -12.28
N ASP A 615 4.46 8.65 -13.40
CA ASP A 615 3.88 8.32 -14.71
C ASP A 615 3.59 6.85 -14.90
N VAL A 616 4.42 5.96 -14.34
CA VAL A 616 4.27 4.50 -14.39
C VAL A 616 4.37 3.87 -13.01
N GLN A 617 3.78 2.66 -12.86
CA GLN A 617 3.72 1.95 -11.59
C GLN A 617 5.11 1.60 -11.04
N GLY A 618 6.02 1.15 -11.89
CA GLY A 618 7.39 0.83 -11.47
C GLY A 618 8.15 2.03 -10.92
N SER A 619 7.91 3.24 -11.47
CA SER A 619 8.51 4.48 -10.94
C SER A 619 7.95 4.84 -9.57
N VAL A 620 6.64 4.62 -9.31
CA VAL A 620 6.05 4.81 -7.97
C VAL A 620 6.74 3.91 -6.95
N GLU A 621 6.91 2.63 -7.27
CA GLU A 621 7.57 1.64 -6.41
C GLU A 621 9.03 2.01 -6.13
N ALA A 622 9.77 2.40 -7.17
CA ALA A 622 11.18 2.78 -7.07
C ALA A 622 11.39 4.03 -6.20
N VAL A 623 10.60 5.08 -6.42
CA VAL A 623 10.66 6.31 -5.62
C VAL A 623 10.27 6.00 -4.17
N ARG A 624 9.18 5.27 -3.94
CA ARG A 624 8.75 4.87 -2.60
C ARG A 624 9.85 4.13 -1.85
N GLN A 625 10.41 3.06 -2.43
CA GLN A 625 11.46 2.27 -1.79
C GLN A 625 12.74 3.08 -1.55
N SER A 626 13.08 3.99 -2.47
CA SER A 626 14.26 4.84 -2.31
C SER A 626 14.09 5.85 -1.19
N LEU A 627 12.91 6.47 -1.07
CA LEU A 627 12.59 7.41 -0.01
C LEU A 627 12.48 6.73 1.37
N GLU A 628 11.85 5.55 1.44
CA GLU A 628 11.76 4.78 2.68
C GLU A 628 13.15 4.32 3.19
N LYS A 629 14.11 4.03 2.29
CA LYS A 629 15.49 3.70 2.64
C LYS A 629 16.30 4.86 3.23
N LEU A 630 15.89 6.10 3.03
CA LEU A 630 16.54 7.28 3.63
C LEU A 630 16.24 7.41 5.12
N SER A 631 15.22 6.70 5.64
CA SER A 631 14.83 6.76 7.03
C SER A 631 16.01 6.43 7.95
N ASN A 632 16.17 7.21 9.01
CA ASN A 632 17.17 7.03 10.04
C ASN A 632 16.53 7.01 11.44
N ASP A 633 17.32 6.83 12.50
CA ASP A 633 16.84 6.72 13.88
C ASP A 633 16.15 7.99 14.42
N GLU A 634 16.35 9.16 13.79
CA GLU A 634 15.81 10.45 14.22
C GLU A 634 14.64 10.93 13.35
N VAL A 635 14.65 10.60 12.04
CA VAL A 635 13.63 11.03 11.07
C VAL A 635 13.22 9.84 10.21
N ARG A 636 11.91 9.54 10.19
CA ARG A 636 11.32 8.50 9.36
C ARG A 636 10.61 9.12 8.16
N VAL A 637 10.94 8.65 6.96
CA VAL A 637 10.16 8.99 5.76
C VAL A 637 9.03 7.97 5.62
N HIS A 638 7.79 8.45 5.63
CA HIS A 638 6.61 7.62 5.50
C HIS A 638 5.81 8.00 4.25
N VAL A 639 5.75 7.08 3.28
CA VAL A 639 4.95 7.27 2.07
C VAL A 639 3.51 6.85 2.35
N ILE A 640 2.63 7.82 2.58
CA ILE A 640 1.21 7.59 2.91
C ILE A 640 0.46 7.02 1.71
N HIS A 641 0.71 7.57 0.52
CA HIS A 641 0.01 7.19 -0.70
C HIS A 641 0.94 7.23 -1.90
N GLY A 642 0.90 6.18 -2.73
CA GLY A 642 1.59 6.11 -4.00
C GLY A 642 0.62 5.71 -5.10
N ALA A 643 0.54 6.51 -6.19
CA ALA A 643 -0.33 6.17 -7.30
C ALA A 643 0.20 6.71 -8.64
N VAL A 644 -0.28 6.12 -9.72
CA VAL A 644 0.09 6.46 -11.09
C VAL A 644 -0.80 7.58 -11.63
N GLY A 645 -0.23 8.45 -12.45
CA GLY A 645 -0.92 9.50 -13.18
C GLY A 645 -0.67 10.91 -12.66
N ALA A 646 -1.38 11.90 -13.20
CA ALA A 646 -1.25 13.30 -12.82
C ALA A 646 -1.67 13.53 -11.36
N ILE A 647 -1.09 14.56 -10.74
CA ILE A 647 -1.48 14.96 -9.38
C ILE A 647 -2.88 15.58 -9.47
N SER A 648 -3.82 15.02 -8.69
CA SER A 648 -5.23 15.41 -8.67
C SER A 648 -5.57 16.28 -7.46
N GLU A 649 -6.75 16.90 -7.48
CA GLU A 649 -7.29 17.64 -6.35
C GLU A 649 -7.39 16.78 -5.08
N SER A 650 -7.76 15.50 -5.20
CA SER A 650 -7.85 14.57 -4.08
C SER A 650 -6.50 14.33 -3.40
N ASP A 651 -5.41 14.32 -4.16
CA ASP A 651 -4.06 14.17 -3.63
C ASP A 651 -3.64 15.40 -2.82
N VAL A 652 -4.01 16.60 -3.30
CA VAL A 652 -3.75 17.87 -2.58
C VAL A 652 -4.56 17.91 -1.27
N MET A 653 -5.83 17.49 -1.30
CA MET A 653 -6.65 17.40 -0.09
C MET A 653 -6.06 16.41 0.93
N LEU A 654 -5.58 15.25 0.47
CA LEU A 654 -4.93 14.27 1.33
C LEU A 654 -3.64 14.81 1.92
N ALA A 655 -2.82 15.50 1.12
CA ALA A 655 -1.59 16.14 1.58
C ALA A 655 -1.84 17.20 2.64
N ASN A 656 -2.83 18.05 2.43
CA ASN A 656 -3.23 19.07 3.41
C ASN A 656 -3.73 18.45 4.72
N ALA A 657 -4.59 17.41 4.64
CA ALA A 657 -5.12 16.72 5.82
C ALA A 657 -4.03 15.98 6.63
N SER A 658 -3.01 15.46 5.95
CA SER A 658 -1.93 14.65 6.56
C SER A 658 -0.67 15.46 6.86
N ASN A 659 -0.61 16.74 6.48
CA ASN A 659 0.59 17.59 6.49
C ASN A 659 1.75 16.93 5.74
N ALA A 660 1.48 16.42 4.52
CA ALA A 660 2.41 15.69 3.69
C ALA A 660 2.91 16.52 2.51
N ILE A 661 4.12 16.22 2.03
CA ILE A 661 4.70 16.79 0.82
C ILE A 661 4.27 15.92 -0.38
N ILE A 662 3.94 16.55 -1.51
CA ILE A 662 3.63 15.83 -2.75
C ILE A 662 4.89 15.78 -3.61
N VAL A 663 5.34 14.57 -3.91
CA VAL A 663 6.44 14.28 -4.83
C VAL A 663 5.86 13.78 -6.15
N GLY A 664 6.01 14.55 -7.21
CA GLY A 664 5.62 14.19 -8.56
C GLY A 664 6.82 13.78 -9.41
N PHE A 665 6.88 12.52 -9.82
CA PHE A 665 7.96 12.00 -10.66
C PHE A 665 7.51 11.87 -12.11
N ASN A 666 8.09 12.64 -13.00
CA ASN A 666 7.77 12.73 -14.44
C ASN A 666 6.28 13.06 -14.76
N VAL A 667 5.54 13.60 -13.79
CA VAL A 667 4.13 13.98 -13.91
C VAL A 667 3.94 15.47 -13.71
N ARG A 668 2.77 15.97 -14.08
CA ARG A 668 2.35 17.37 -13.87
C ARG A 668 1.03 17.39 -13.11
N PRO A 669 0.81 18.41 -12.26
CA PRO A 669 -0.47 18.61 -11.60
C PRO A 669 -1.56 19.00 -12.61
N ASP A 670 -2.78 18.66 -12.28
CA ASP A 670 -3.94 19.25 -12.93
C ASP A 670 -4.05 20.74 -12.56
N PRO A 671 -4.56 21.61 -13.44
CA PRO A 671 -4.65 23.06 -13.15
C PRO A 671 -5.40 23.37 -11.85
N VAL A 672 -6.44 22.60 -11.54
CA VAL A 672 -7.22 22.74 -10.28
C VAL A 672 -6.38 22.32 -9.08
N ALA A 673 -5.61 21.24 -9.20
CA ALA A 673 -4.71 20.77 -8.14
C ALA A 673 -3.61 21.80 -7.85
N GLU A 674 -3.05 22.43 -8.90
CA GLU A 674 -2.02 23.46 -8.73
C GLU A 674 -2.56 24.71 -8.04
N GLU A 675 -3.79 25.15 -8.38
CA GLU A 675 -4.44 26.27 -7.71
C GLU A 675 -4.76 25.97 -6.24
N ASN A 676 -5.30 24.76 -5.96
CA ASN A 676 -5.61 24.32 -4.61
C ASN A 676 -4.35 24.19 -3.75
N ALA A 677 -3.26 23.61 -4.29
CA ALA A 677 -2.00 23.48 -3.57
C ALA A 677 -1.43 24.85 -3.16
N LYS A 678 -1.49 25.84 -4.06
CA LYS A 678 -1.05 27.21 -3.77
C LYS A 678 -1.95 27.89 -2.71
N ARG A 679 -3.26 27.65 -2.76
CA ARG A 679 -4.21 28.21 -1.79
C ARG A 679 -4.02 27.60 -0.41
N ASP A 680 -3.86 26.29 -0.34
CA ASP A 680 -3.81 25.54 0.91
C ASP A 680 -2.38 25.40 1.47
N GLY A 681 -1.37 25.95 0.75
CA GLY A 681 0.04 25.97 1.18
C GLY A 681 0.72 24.59 1.15
N VAL A 682 0.23 23.66 0.34
CA VAL A 682 0.81 22.32 0.20
C VAL A 682 2.07 22.39 -0.65
N ASP A 683 3.19 21.88 -0.14
CA ASP A 683 4.45 21.79 -0.89
C ASP A 683 4.38 20.68 -1.92
N MET A 684 4.66 21.05 -3.18
CA MET A 684 4.60 20.14 -4.33
C MET A 684 5.91 20.21 -5.10
N ARG A 685 6.65 19.12 -5.12
CA ARG A 685 7.94 18.99 -5.78
C ARG A 685 7.84 18.10 -6.99
N LEU A 686 8.39 18.55 -8.12
CA LEU A 686 8.26 17.87 -9.42
C LEU A 686 9.64 17.54 -9.97
N TYR A 687 9.93 16.24 -10.09
CA TYR A 687 11.21 15.73 -10.54
C TYR A 687 11.08 14.99 -11.87
N ARG A 688 12.18 14.94 -12.61
CA ARG A 688 12.32 14.11 -13.82
C ARG A 688 13.42 13.07 -13.68
N ILE A 689 14.35 13.30 -12.76
CA ILE A 689 15.49 12.43 -12.46
C ILE A 689 15.36 11.99 -11.02
N ILE A 690 15.54 10.71 -10.75
CA ILE A 690 15.31 10.14 -9.40
C ILE A 690 16.38 10.62 -8.40
N TYR A 691 17.59 10.92 -8.87
CA TYR A 691 18.67 11.45 -8.03
C TYR A 691 18.30 12.79 -7.41
N ASP A 692 17.75 13.70 -8.22
CA ASP A 692 17.33 15.04 -7.76
C ASP A 692 16.27 14.91 -6.65
N CYS A 693 15.37 13.94 -6.78
CA CYS A 693 14.34 13.67 -5.79
C CYS A 693 14.94 13.16 -4.47
N ILE A 694 15.86 12.21 -4.54
CA ILE A 694 16.51 11.61 -3.36
C ILE A 694 17.32 12.67 -2.62
N GLU A 695 18.15 13.44 -3.34
CA GLU A 695 19.04 14.47 -2.77
C GLU A 695 18.26 15.61 -2.09
N GLU A 696 17.16 16.07 -2.71
CA GLU A 696 16.34 17.13 -2.12
C GLU A 696 15.59 16.65 -0.87
N ILE A 697 15.06 15.43 -0.84
CA ILE A 697 14.41 14.86 0.34
C ILE A 697 15.42 14.57 1.45
N GLU A 698 16.61 14.08 1.12
CA GLU A 698 17.70 13.89 2.07
C GLU A 698 18.12 15.23 2.71
N SER A 699 18.24 16.27 1.90
CA SER A 699 18.53 17.63 2.38
C SER A 699 17.41 18.17 3.27
N ALA A 700 16.14 17.90 2.94
CA ALA A 700 14.99 18.26 3.78
C ALA A 700 15.02 17.52 5.12
N MET A 701 15.37 16.24 5.14
CA MET A 701 15.54 15.46 6.37
C MET A 701 16.66 16.00 7.24
N LYS A 702 17.82 16.34 6.69
CA LYS A 702 18.93 16.98 7.40
C LYS A 702 18.49 18.30 8.03
N GLY A 703 17.64 19.06 7.34
CA GLY A 703 17.04 20.28 7.89
C GLY A 703 16.08 20.03 9.07
N MET A 704 15.50 18.84 9.19
CA MET A 704 14.62 18.45 10.31
C MET A 704 15.39 17.93 11.54
N LEU A 705 16.67 17.54 11.40
CA LEU A 705 17.48 17.06 12.51
C LEU A 705 17.61 18.11 13.62
N ALA A 706 17.74 17.66 14.87
CA ALA A 706 18.06 18.55 15.96
C ALA A 706 19.50 19.06 15.78
N PRO A 707 19.78 20.36 16.00
CA PRO A 707 21.13 20.86 15.87
C PRO A 707 22.03 20.17 16.89
N LYS A 708 23.14 19.60 16.42
CA LYS A 708 24.19 19.07 17.28
C LYS A 708 25.17 20.18 17.58
N TYR A 709 25.65 20.26 18.82
CA TYR A 709 26.60 21.28 19.24
C TYR A 709 27.95 20.63 19.46
N ARG A 710 28.98 21.22 18.88
CA ARG A 710 30.38 20.82 19.06
C ARG A 710 31.09 21.89 19.86
N GLU A 711 31.87 21.46 20.86
CA GLU A 711 32.77 22.38 21.56
C GLU A 711 33.95 22.74 20.66
N VAL A 712 34.05 24.00 20.32
CA VAL A 712 35.20 24.53 19.58
C VAL A 712 36.09 25.29 20.57
N PHE A 713 37.31 24.79 20.74
CA PHE A 713 38.31 25.40 21.60
C PHE A 713 38.78 26.74 21.01
N LEU A 714 38.69 27.82 21.78
CA LEU A 714 39.08 29.17 21.37
C LEU A 714 40.48 29.55 21.85
N GLY A 715 40.78 29.26 23.10
CA GLY A 715 42.06 29.62 23.68
C GLY A 715 42.20 29.33 25.17
N LYS A 716 43.40 29.47 25.72
CA LYS A 716 43.72 29.29 27.14
C LYS A 716 44.30 30.56 27.72
N ALA A 717 43.91 30.87 28.94
CA ALA A 717 44.51 31.93 29.73
C ALA A 717 44.91 31.43 31.14
N GLU A 718 46.11 31.75 31.57
CA GLU A 718 46.64 31.44 32.90
C GLU A 718 46.32 32.56 33.89
N CYS A 719 45.77 32.25 35.06
CA CYS A 719 45.52 33.21 36.11
C CYS A 719 46.80 33.56 36.83
N ARG A 720 47.27 34.76 36.64
CA ARG A 720 48.50 35.31 37.29
C ARG A 720 48.19 36.14 38.50
N GLU A 721 47.05 36.85 38.54
CA GLU A 721 46.64 37.70 39.65
C GLU A 721 45.12 37.62 39.88
N VAL A 722 44.68 37.81 41.09
CA VAL A 722 43.28 37.80 41.45
C VAL A 722 42.92 39.07 42.24
N TYR A 723 41.99 39.83 41.74
CA TYR A 723 41.57 41.10 42.38
C TYR A 723 40.11 41.02 42.85
N LYS A 724 39.87 41.45 44.07
CA LYS A 724 38.51 41.57 44.58
C LYS A 724 38.07 43.04 44.54
N ILE A 725 37.16 43.41 43.65
CA ILE A 725 36.68 44.79 43.45
C ILE A 725 35.28 44.91 43.99
N THR A 726 35.04 45.90 44.88
CA THR A 726 33.84 46.04 45.72
C THR A 726 32.52 46.13 44.93
N ASN A 727 32.51 46.48 43.64
CA ASN A 727 31.29 46.63 42.82
C ASN A 727 31.27 45.74 41.58
N VAL A 728 32.31 44.93 41.31
CA VAL A 728 32.44 44.10 40.08
C VAL A 728 32.59 42.64 40.43
N GLY A 729 33.00 42.32 41.65
CA GLY A 729 33.27 40.92 42.05
C GLY A 729 34.74 40.55 41.97
N MET A 730 35.00 39.27 41.68
CA MET A 730 36.36 38.73 41.47
C MET A 730 36.78 38.97 40.03
N VAL A 731 37.92 39.64 39.84
CA VAL A 731 38.52 39.91 38.55
C VAL A 731 39.82 39.10 38.42
N ILE A 732 39.98 38.34 37.44
CA ILE A 732 41.14 37.51 37.13
C ILE A 732 42.09 38.30 36.24
N GLY A 733 43.28 38.54 36.70
CA GLY A 733 44.39 38.98 35.85
C GLY A 733 45.01 37.79 35.14
N GLY A 734 44.53 37.48 33.91
CA GLY A 734 44.95 36.36 33.14
C GLY A 734 45.93 36.75 32.04
N HIS A 735 46.85 35.85 31.73
CA HIS A 735 47.71 35.91 30.55
C HIS A 735 47.28 34.89 29.53
N VAL A 736 46.97 35.30 28.29
CA VAL A 736 46.56 34.35 27.21
C VAL A 736 47.79 33.63 26.76
N THR A 737 47.81 32.27 26.95
CA THR A 737 48.92 31.38 26.64
C THR A 737 48.80 30.74 25.27
N SER A 738 47.57 30.60 24.74
CA SER A 738 47.35 30.10 23.38
C SER A 738 45.95 30.50 22.88
N GLY A 739 45.85 30.80 21.57
CA GLY A 739 44.60 31.10 20.90
C GLY A 739 44.07 32.49 21.23
N LYS A 740 42.73 32.62 21.41
CA LYS A 740 42.08 33.90 21.76
C LYS A 740 41.00 33.71 22.83
N ILE A 741 40.85 34.71 23.67
CA ILE A 741 39.75 34.75 24.65
C ILE A 741 38.69 35.73 24.14
N VAL A 742 37.43 35.32 24.08
CA VAL A 742 36.34 36.13 23.56
C VAL A 742 35.34 36.43 24.70
N ARG A 743 34.84 37.67 24.74
CA ARG A 743 33.81 38.04 25.71
C ARG A 743 32.53 37.28 25.46
N GLY A 744 31.95 36.66 26.51
CA GLY A 744 30.70 35.89 26.43
C GLY A 744 30.91 34.43 26.05
N ALA A 745 32.15 34.00 25.75
CA ALA A 745 32.48 32.57 25.54
C ALA A 745 32.31 31.80 26.87
N GLN A 746 32.04 30.49 26.70
CA GLN A 746 32.09 29.60 27.85
C GLN A 746 33.51 29.33 28.25
N VAL A 747 33.78 29.17 29.51
CA VAL A 747 35.13 28.96 30.02
C VAL A 747 35.12 27.86 31.08
N ARG A 748 36.03 26.95 30.89
CA ARG A 748 36.32 25.84 31.81
C ARG A 748 37.54 26.19 32.65
N LEU A 749 37.37 26.20 33.99
CA LEU A 749 38.45 26.45 34.92
C LEU A 749 39.13 25.14 35.31
N VAL A 750 40.43 25.04 34.99
CA VAL A 750 41.24 23.85 35.25
C VAL A 750 42.29 24.22 36.32
N ARG A 751 42.28 23.45 37.42
CA ARG A 751 43.22 23.57 38.54
C ARG A 751 43.97 22.25 38.69
N ASP A 752 45.30 22.29 38.64
CA ASP A 752 46.16 21.11 38.78
C ASP A 752 45.78 19.99 37.78
N GLY A 753 45.29 20.35 36.59
CA GLY A 753 44.83 19.39 35.58
C GLY A 753 43.42 18.83 35.78
N ILE A 754 42.69 19.31 36.77
CA ILE A 754 41.30 18.90 37.10
C ILE A 754 40.34 20.07 36.78
N ILE A 755 39.22 19.76 36.11
CA ILE A 755 38.15 20.73 35.86
C ILE A 755 37.44 21.03 37.17
N VAL A 756 37.43 22.28 37.61
CA VAL A 756 36.85 22.73 38.88
C VAL A 756 35.46 23.31 38.62
N ALA A 757 35.29 24.06 37.54
CA ALA A 757 34.03 24.68 37.18
C ALA A 757 33.93 24.98 35.68
N ASP A 758 32.71 24.97 35.17
CA ASP A 758 32.35 25.53 33.87
C ASP A 758 31.48 26.78 34.10
N ASP A 759 31.87 27.89 33.52
CA ASP A 759 31.17 29.17 33.66
C ASP A 759 31.32 30.03 32.37
N LYS A 760 30.70 31.20 32.37
CA LYS A 760 30.75 32.14 31.25
C LYS A 760 31.51 33.40 31.57
N ILE A 761 32.24 33.96 30.57
CA ILE A 761 32.93 35.22 30.70
C ILE A 761 31.94 36.36 30.67
N ALA A 762 31.71 36.98 31.84
CA ALA A 762 30.83 38.12 31.99
C ALA A 762 31.42 39.41 31.42
N SER A 763 32.71 39.70 31.71
CA SER A 763 33.42 40.82 31.12
C SER A 763 34.86 40.46 30.78
N LEU A 764 35.37 41.08 29.71
CA LEU A 764 36.75 40.96 29.25
C LEU A 764 37.34 42.36 29.06
N ARG A 765 38.46 42.62 29.75
CA ARG A 765 39.12 43.96 29.74
C ARG A 765 40.57 43.82 29.42
N ARG A 766 41.10 44.82 28.73
CA ARG A 766 42.55 45.01 28.56
C ARG A 766 42.91 46.36 29.11
N PHE A 767 43.73 46.38 30.20
CA PHE A 767 43.99 47.56 31.05
C PHE A 767 42.67 48.15 31.63
N LYS A 768 42.17 49.28 31.10
CA LYS A 768 40.94 49.92 31.54
C LYS A 768 39.79 49.85 30.56
N ASP A 769 40.04 49.31 29.34
CA ASP A 769 39.10 49.33 28.26
C ASP A 769 38.40 47.92 28.11
N ASP A 770 37.10 47.93 27.91
CA ASP A 770 36.34 46.73 27.60
C ASP A 770 36.63 46.30 26.15
N VAL A 771 37.06 45.06 25.96
CA VAL A 771 37.43 44.51 24.64
C VAL A 771 36.52 43.31 24.30
N LYS A 772 36.34 43.07 22.99
CA LYS A 772 35.56 41.94 22.52
C LYS A 772 36.37 40.64 22.52
N GLU A 773 37.66 40.69 22.18
CA GLU A 773 38.58 39.57 22.18
C GLU A 773 40.00 40.00 22.58
N VAL A 774 40.75 39.02 23.10
CA VAL A 774 42.17 39.18 23.42
C VAL A 774 42.94 38.00 22.83
N GLN A 775 44.01 38.28 22.06
CA GLN A 775 44.83 37.26 21.40
C GLN A 775 45.95 36.77 22.33
N ASP A 776 46.64 35.72 21.93
CA ASP A 776 47.72 35.12 22.70
C ASP A 776 48.88 36.11 22.97
N GLY A 777 49.59 35.91 24.09
CA GLY A 777 50.70 36.77 24.52
C GLY A 777 50.25 38.05 25.19
N TYR A 778 48.97 38.34 25.34
CA TYR A 778 48.48 39.55 26.01
C TYR A 778 47.84 39.29 27.38
N ASP A 779 48.02 40.22 28.28
CA ASP A 779 47.36 40.23 29.59
C ASP A 779 45.91 40.78 29.48
N CYS A 780 44.99 40.14 30.21
CA CYS A 780 43.61 40.55 30.22
C CYS A 780 42.96 40.39 31.61
N GLY A 781 41.96 41.23 31.86
CA GLY A 781 41.12 41.10 33.04
C GLY A 781 39.81 40.34 32.69
N ILE A 782 39.61 39.19 33.30
CA ILE A 782 38.44 38.34 33.04
C ILE A 782 37.52 38.33 34.31
N THR A 783 36.25 38.46 34.12
CA THR A 783 35.26 38.24 35.17
C THR A 783 34.34 37.13 34.79
N LEU A 784 34.14 36.17 35.65
CA LEU A 784 33.20 35.07 35.48
C LEU A 784 31.79 35.42 35.97
N GLU A 785 30.77 34.75 35.50
CA GLU A 785 29.37 35.09 35.81
C GLU A 785 28.95 34.59 37.21
N ARG A 786 29.35 33.39 37.61
CA ARG A 786 28.90 32.68 38.79
C ARG A 786 29.99 32.26 39.74
N PHE A 787 31.14 31.83 39.20
CA PHE A 787 32.21 31.19 39.99
C PHE A 787 33.15 32.22 40.61
N ILE A 788 33.40 32.07 41.94
CA ILE A 788 34.14 33.07 42.72
C ILE A 788 35.45 32.52 43.31
N ASP A 789 35.62 31.18 43.51
CA ASP A 789 36.81 30.59 44.12
C ASP A 789 37.95 30.35 43.11
N ILE A 790 38.58 31.48 42.68
CA ILE A 790 39.66 31.48 41.70
C ILE A 790 41.00 31.62 42.44
N LYS A 791 42.00 30.83 42.05
CA LYS A 791 43.33 30.84 42.64
C LYS A 791 44.43 31.16 41.60
N LEU A 792 45.57 31.58 42.08
CA LEU A 792 46.77 31.76 41.25
C LEU A 792 47.20 30.46 40.62
N GLY A 793 47.51 30.47 39.35
CA GLY A 793 47.87 29.27 38.58
C GLY A 793 46.68 28.50 37.96
N ASP A 794 45.44 28.91 38.19
CA ASP A 794 44.29 28.34 37.48
C ASP A 794 44.36 28.61 35.98
N ILE A 795 44.02 27.63 35.17
CA ILE A 795 43.97 27.75 33.69
C ILE A 795 42.52 27.91 33.27
N LEU A 796 42.25 28.95 32.52
CA LEU A 796 40.93 29.21 31.92
C LEU A 796 40.95 28.76 30.45
N GLU A 797 40.23 27.72 30.13
CA GLU A 797 40.04 27.21 28.76
C GLU A 797 38.73 27.78 28.21
N ALA A 798 38.83 28.70 27.23
CA ALA A 798 37.67 29.27 26.58
C ALA A 798 37.23 28.40 25.39
N TYR A 799 35.94 28.13 25.31
CA TYR A 799 35.33 27.38 24.20
C TYR A 799 34.00 28.02 23.81
N GLU A 800 33.56 27.70 22.59
CA GLU A 800 32.26 28.10 22.06
C GLU A 800 31.54 26.87 21.54
N MET A 801 30.24 26.84 21.75
CA MET A 801 29.38 25.77 21.22
C MET A 801 28.97 26.17 19.80
N GLU A 802 29.53 25.51 18.81
CA GLU A 802 29.18 25.70 17.40
C GLU A 802 28.10 24.69 16.99
N GLU A 803 27.02 25.21 16.44
CA GLU A 803 25.96 24.39 15.86
C GLU A 803 26.47 23.76 14.56
N TYR A 804 26.39 22.44 14.47
CA TYR A 804 26.68 21.73 13.23
C TYR A 804 25.56 20.73 12.91
N ARG A 805 25.35 20.49 11.63
CA ARG A 805 24.39 19.52 11.10
C ARG A 805 25.16 18.61 10.16
N ASP A 806 25.09 17.32 10.46
CA ASP A 806 25.71 16.28 9.62
C ASP A 806 24.88 15.99 8.38
#